data_f795138c4c9dd91f156807a02ff110ce
#
_entry.id   f795138c4c9dd91f156807a02ff110ce
#
_cell.length_a   1.000
_cell.length_b   1.000
_cell.length_c   1.000
_cell.angle_alpha   90.00
_cell.angle_beta   90.00
_cell.angle_gamma   90.00
#
_symmetry.space_group_name_H-M   'P 1'
#
loop_
_entity.id
_entity.type
_entity.pdbx_description
1 polymer ?
#
loop_
_entity_poly.entity_id
_entity_poly.type
_entity_poly.pdbx_seq_one_letter_code
_entity_poly.pdbx_strand_id
1 'polypeptide(L)'
;MMVMLTGVVFAGELELKDAKGSGLKVISHKTGGQGEITMRMSCSLDKLYFYDAETPKGSFTVMYSPEFFFGGEYGAPQLPVITKLIQIPFGANFRIEVKSYDTQEYNLADYGVSTRIFPRQPSAPKDGSEAPFIYEQSAYVFKGFHGQQLTNIKDIGVMRHMRLAHLTIAPVKYNPIDNKIIVYNNIEFEVIMENADMNKTRAEHENLWSPAFSWMESLVVVPEALRFGERNAVQSYLIVADPAFKDALAPFVAWKTQKGFKVQVVYADQFGTGAAFTAGLKEYIDNLYNNPTADMPAPSYVLFAGDNEKIPAFKGQTNTHITDLYYAAVTPGDFLPDILTGRFSASDLSQLQPQIDKTLEYEKFQFADPSFLDDVVLVAGWDGSWARSHGWPHINYAKKYYINEENGFKNIATYLSAGSHQNEAKIVADVAKGACYVNYTAHGSPTSWADPSFSINNIMSLGNKGKYPFVIGNCCITNKFELPQCFGEAWLRAKDGGAIGYVGASNNSYWDEDFWWGVGLHSIVKPNNDGVPPLKEKTGPGAFEAMFEGNGTSNAGFMMAGNLAVEQSSSSRKQYYWEIYHLMGDPSLKTFMGQPKAMRVSFDNEINARTTSVKVNAPAGSYVGISANDTLLGAAYVDADGSVDVNLSSVPANGEAMVVVTAANAIPFMGKINIR
;
A
#
# COMPACT_ATOMS: atom_id res chain seq x y z
N MET A 1 10.06 -24.67 23.21
CA MET A 1 11.32 -25.41 22.90
C MET A 1 11.92 -24.72 21.70
N MET A 2 12.96 -23.94 21.96
CA MET A 2 13.64 -23.07 21.00
C MET A 2 14.20 -23.88 19.84
N VAL A 3 13.70 -23.67 18.62
CA VAL A 3 14.35 -24.22 17.42
C VAL A 3 15.63 -23.41 17.21
N MET A 4 16.76 -23.92 17.71
CA MET A 4 18.06 -23.37 17.35
C MET A 4 18.31 -23.71 15.88
N LEU A 5 18.12 -22.73 14.99
CA LEU A 5 18.62 -22.77 13.63
C LEU A 5 20.16 -22.57 13.70
N THR A 6 20.87 -23.65 13.88
CA THR A 6 22.33 -23.71 13.68
C THR A 6 22.59 -23.62 12.18
N GLY A 7 23.41 -22.70 11.76
CA GLY A 7 23.92 -22.36 10.44
C GLY A 7 23.29 -23.04 9.21
N VAL A 8 22.93 -22.23 8.19
CA VAL A 8 22.49 -22.77 6.88
C VAL A 8 23.60 -23.59 6.29
N VAL A 9 23.39 -24.88 6.15
CA VAL A 9 24.15 -25.66 5.17
C VAL A 9 23.36 -25.53 3.86
N PHE A 10 23.91 -24.81 2.89
CA PHE A 10 23.39 -24.83 1.51
C PHE A 10 23.42 -26.28 1.06
N ALA A 11 22.27 -26.89 0.84
CA ALA A 11 22.19 -28.27 0.35
C ALA A 11 22.59 -28.34 -1.13
N GLY A 12 22.28 -27.30 -1.93
CA GLY A 12 22.66 -27.23 -3.34
C GLY A 12 21.87 -26.24 -4.15
N GLU A 13 22.13 -26.24 -5.45
CA GLU A 13 21.39 -25.48 -6.46
C GLU A 13 21.17 -26.33 -7.71
N LEU A 14 20.05 -26.07 -8.38
CA LEU A 14 19.70 -26.65 -9.67
C LEU A 14 19.56 -25.54 -10.70
N GLU A 15 20.48 -25.47 -11.63
CA GLU A 15 20.44 -24.55 -12.77
C GLU A 15 19.65 -25.17 -13.90
N LEU A 16 18.64 -24.47 -14.40
CA LEU A 16 17.77 -24.90 -15.50
C LEU A 16 18.32 -24.39 -16.82
N LYS A 17 19.22 -25.14 -17.44
CA LYS A 17 20.09 -24.73 -18.56
C LYS A 17 19.38 -24.18 -19.79
N ASP A 18 18.14 -24.62 -20.06
CA ASP A 18 17.36 -24.20 -21.23
C ASP A 18 16.35 -23.09 -20.90
N ALA A 19 16.46 -22.45 -19.73
CA ALA A 19 15.58 -21.37 -19.32
C ALA A 19 15.77 -20.13 -20.20
N LYS A 20 14.67 -19.60 -20.74
CA LYS A 20 14.64 -18.37 -21.57
C LYS A 20 14.54 -17.08 -20.71
N GLY A 21 15.02 -17.15 -19.48
CA GLY A 21 14.99 -16.08 -18.49
C GLY A 21 14.36 -16.53 -17.18
N SER A 22 13.94 -15.58 -16.35
CA SER A 22 13.27 -15.84 -15.08
C SER A 22 12.03 -14.95 -14.92
N GLY A 23 11.02 -15.48 -14.19
CA GLY A 23 9.80 -14.77 -13.87
C GLY A 23 8.76 -14.76 -14.99
N LEU A 24 7.76 -13.88 -14.81
CA LEU A 24 6.60 -13.73 -15.68
C LEU A 24 6.75 -12.51 -16.59
N LYS A 25 6.50 -12.67 -17.89
CA LYS A 25 6.61 -11.59 -18.89
C LYS A 25 5.39 -11.56 -19.81
N VAL A 26 4.96 -10.36 -20.17
CA VAL A 26 3.99 -10.13 -21.25
C VAL A 26 4.76 -10.11 -22.58
N ILE A 27 4.34 -10.95 -23.53
CA ILE A 27 4.96 -11.04 -24.85
C ILE A 27 4.25 -10.13 -25.85
N SER A 28 2.93 -10.18 -25.89
CA SER A 28 2.12 -9.41 -26.84
C SER A 28 0.67 -9.29 -26.39
N HIS A 29 -0.01 -8.32 -26.98
CA HIS A 29 -1.44 -8.10 -26.84
C HIS A 29 -2.10 -8.22 -28.23
N LYS A 30 -3.30 -8.76 -28.27
CA LYS A 30 -4.13 -8.83 -29.47
C LYS A 30 -5.56 -8.48 -29.12
N THR A 31 -6.20 -7.66 -29.93
CA THR A 31 -7.63 -7.36 -29.87
C THR A 31 -8.31 -8.01 -31.07
N GLY A 32 -9.27 -8.87 -30.79
CA GLY A 32 -10.10 -9.53 -31.81
C GLY A 32 -11.45 -8.80 -32.01
N GLY A 33 -12.31 -9.37 -32.85
CA GLY A 33 -13.71 -8.91 -32.98
C GLY A 33 -14.55 -9.26 -31.76
N GLN A 34 -15.71 -8.60 -31.62
CA GLN A 34 -16.72 -8.89 -30.57
C GLN A 34 -16.19 -8.81 -29.11
N GLY A 35 -15.24 -7.89 -28.83
CA GLY A 35 -14.74 -7.70 -27.45
C GLY A 35 -13.80 -8.80 -26.97
N GLU A 36 -13.13 -9.50 -27.87
CA GLU A 36 -12.07 -10.43 -27.53
C GLU A 36 -10.76 -9.68 -27.29
N ILE A 37 -10.12 -9.92 -26.13
CA ILE A 37 -8.77 -9.46 -25.78
C ILE A 37 -7.95 -10.67 -25.40
N THR A 38 -6.77 -10.79 -26.01
CA THR A 38 -5.83 -11.86 -25.72
C THR A 38 -4.48 -11.29 -25.30
N MET A 39 -3.97 -11.68 -24.13
CA MET A 39 -2.58 -11.43 -23.74
C MET A 39 -1.78 -12.71 -23.83
N ARG A 40 -0.73 -12.69 -24.64
CA ARG A 40 0.28 -13.76 -24.67
C ARG A 40 1.36 -13.46 -23.65
N MET A 41 1.63 -14.43 -22.80
CA MET A 41 2.55 -14.32 -21.69
C MET A 41 3.51 -15.52 -21.67
N SER A 42 4.66 -15.33 -21.02
CA SER A 42 5.61 -16.42 -20.75
C SER A 42 6.03 -16.41 -19.29
N CYS A 43 6.30 -17.61 -18.77
CA CYS A 43 6.90 -17.80 -17.46
C CYS A 43 8.07 -18.76 -17.56
N SER A 44 9.22 -18.36 -17.04
CA SER A 44 10.41 -19.20 -16.99
C SER A 44 10.99 -19.19 -15.59
N LEU A 45 11.65 -20.29 -15.23
CA LEU A 45 12.36 -20.51 -13.99
C LEU A 45 13.82 -20.82 -14.34
N ASP A 46 14.76 -20.00 -13.91
CA ASP A 46 16.18 -20.13 -14.26
C ASP A 46 16.95 -20.99 -13.28
N LYS A 47 16.63 -20.91 -11.98
CA LYS A 47 17.35 -21.60 -10.94
C LYS A 47 16.47 -21.93 -9.72
N LEU A 48 16.71 -23.07 -9.12
CA LEU A 48 16.20 -23.46 -7.81
C LEU A 48 17.34 -23.58 -6.82
N TYR A 49 17.12 -23.08 -5.62
CA TYR A 49 18.04 -23.14 -4.50
C TYR A 49 17.47 -24.04 -3.41
N PHE A 50 18.35 -24.72 -2.68
CA PHE A 50 18.00 -25.65 -1.62
C PHE A 50 18.78 -25.36 -0.35
N TYR A 51 18.11 -25.37 0.79
CA TYR A 51 18.74 -25.36 2.10
C TYR A 51 17.96 -26.22 3.09
N ASP A 52 18.67 -26.80 4.07
CA ASP A 52 18.05 -27.65 5.07
C ASP A 52 17.47 -26.83 6.22
N ALA A 53 16.34 -27.28 6.74
CA ALA A 53 15.63 -26.68 7.87
C ALA A 53 15.27 -27.76 8.89
N GLU A 54 15.67 -27.56 10.14
CA GLU A 54 15.29 -28.44 11.25
C GLU A 54 13.90 -28.06 11.77
N THR A 55 13.08 -29.08 12.04
CA THR A 55 11.71 -28.91 12.50
C THR A 55 11.37 -29.87 13.64
N PRO A 56 10.26 -29.68 14.36
CA PRO A 56 9.78 -30.67 15.35
C PRO A 56 9.49 -32.06 14.77
N LYS A 57 9.42 -32.20 13.44
CA LYS A 57 9.19 -33.46 12.72
C LYS A 57 10.43 -34.01 12.01
N GLY A 58 11.62 -33.45 12.31
CA GLY A 58 12.90 -33.77 11.69
C GLY A 58 13.34 -32.78 10.63
N SER A 59 14.39 -33.11 9.90
CA SER A 59 14.99 -32.29 8.86
C SER A 59 14.17 -32.32 7.58
N PHE A 60 14.01 -31.15 6.94
CA PHE A 60 13.40 -30.97 5.64
C PHE A 60 14.27 -30.04 4.79
N THR A 61 14.10 -30.08 3.47
CA THR A 61 14.76 -29.16 2.55
C THR A 61 13.77 -28.10 2.05
N VAL A 62 14.10 -26.83 2.21
CA VAL A 62 13.38 -25.71 1.60
C VAL A 62 13.87 -25.53 0.17
N MET A 63 12.92 -25.51 -0.78
CA MET A 63 13.16 -25.22 -2.19
C MET A 63 12.62 -23.80 -2.48
N TYR A 64 13.43 -22.94 -3.10
CA TYR A 64 13.00 -21.58 -3.44
C TYR A 64 13.64 -21.06 -4.72
N SER A 65 13.04 -20.03 -5.30
CA SER A 65 13.62 -19.16 -6.32
C SER A 65 13.25 -17.73 -6.00
N PRO A 66 14.14 -16.73 -6.18
CA PRO A 66 13.92 -15.37 -5.70
C PRO A 66 12.64 -14.70 -6.18
N GLU A 67 12.28 -14.84 -7.45
CA GLU A 67 11.07 -14.22 -8.04
C GLU A 67 9.79 -14.99 -7.76
N PHE A 68 9.92 -16.20 -7.23
CA PHE A 68 8.80 -17.07 -6.87
C PHE A 68 8.65 -17.07 -5.35
N PHE A 69 7.43 -17.17 -4.89
CA PHE A 69 7.16 -17.37 -3.48
C PHE A 69 6.50 -18.74 -3.26
N PHE A 70 6.05 -19.01 -2.06
CA PHE A 70 5.66 -20.36 -1.66
C PHE A 70 4.17 -20.62 -1.86
N GLY A 71 3.85 -21.68 -2.62
CA GLY A 71 2.49 -22.17 -2.84
C GLY A 71 2.23 -23.54 -2.23
N GLY A 72 0.99 -24.00 -2.32
CA GLY A 72 0.51 -25.28 -1.80
C GLY A 72 -0.41 -25.14 -0.59
N GLU A 73 -0.97 -26.26 -0.14
CA GLU A 73 -1.75 -26.33 1.10
C GLU A 73 -0.84 -26.33 2.32
N TYR A 74 -1.30 -25.81 3.45
CA TYR A 74 -0.53 -25.86 4.70
C TYR A 74 -0.27 -27.30 5.14
N GLY A 75 0.97 -27.57 5.48
CA GLY A 75 1.44 -28.90 5.85
C GLY A 75 1.85 -29.82 4.68
N ALA A 76 1.48 -29.47 3.43
CA ALA A 76 1.93 -30.15 2.22
C ALA A 76 3.24 -29.54 1.68
N PRO A 77 3.99 -30.22 0.78
CA PRO A 77 5.24 -29.73 0.23
C PRO A 77 5.13 -28.31 -0.32
N GLN A 78 6.01 -27.41 0.16
CA GLN A 78 6.09 -26.01 -0.24
C GLN A 78 6.82 -25.90 -1.58
N LEU A 79 6.10 -25.49 -2.62
CA LEU A 79 6.63 -25.41 -3.97
C LEU A 79 6.61 -23.97 -4.50
N PRO A 80 7.56 -23.59 -5.39
CA PRO A 80 7.59 -22.25 -5.97
C PRO A 80 6.35 -21.93 -6.81
N VAL A 81 5.77 -20.75 -6.60
CA VAL A 81 4.70 -20.17 -7.43
C VAL A 81 4.99 -18.71 -7.72
N ILE A 82 4.50 -18.20 -8.85
CA ILE A 82 4.51 -16.77 -9.14
C ILE A 82 3.09 -16.29 -9.41
N THR A 83 2.78 -15.08 -8.93
CA THR A 83 1.45 -14.47 -9.11
C THR A 83 1.55 -13.06 -9.64
N LYS A 84 0.49 -12.60 -10.31
CA LYS A 84 0.31 -11.22 -10.73
C LYS A 84 -1.17 -10.84 -10.68
N LEU A 85 -1.43 -9.57 -10.39
CA LEU A 85 -2.73 -8.97 -10.64
C LEU A 85 -2.86 -8.56 -12.12
N ILE A 86 -3.99 -8.87 -12.73
CA ILE A 86 -4.30 -8.55 -14.11
C ILE A 86 -5.62 -7.79 -14.15
N GLN A 87 -5.69 -6.70 -14.91
CA GLN A 87 -6.96 -6.04 -15.20
C GLN A 87 -7.76 -6.85 -16.22
N ILE A 88 -9.03 -7.08 -15.92
CA ILE A 88 -10.01 -7.75 -16.77
C ILE A 88 -11.09 -6.74 -17.17
N PRO A 89 -11.52 -6.67 -18.44
CA PRO A 89 -12.62 -5.79 -18.82
C PRO A 89 -13.94 -6.23 -18.17
N PHE A 90 -14.83 -5.28 -17.92
CA PHE A 90 -16.17 -5.59 -17.39
C PHE A 90 -16.94 -6.48 -18.37
N GLY A 91 -17.78 -7.35 -17.85
CA GLY A 91 -18.59 -8.30 -18.62
C GLY A 91 -17.83 -9.51 -19.19
N ALA A 92 -16.49 -9.45 -19.27
CA ALA A 92 -15.71 -10.53 -19.87
C ALA A 92 -15.74 -11.82 -19.05
N ASN A 93 -15.88 -12.94 -19.76
CA ASN A 93 -15.43 -14.24 -19.32
C ASN A 93 -13.94 -14.36 -19.64
N PHE A 94 -13.17 -15.07 -18.81
CA PHE A 94 -11.75 -15.21 -19.03
C PHE A 94 -11.26 -16.63 -18.69
N ARG A 95 -10.21 -17.05 -19.39
CA ARG A 95 -9.55 -18.34 -19.21
C ARG A 95 -8.10 -18.27 -19.60
N ILE A 96 -7.32 -19.28 -19.19
CA ILE A 96 -5.95 -19.45 -19.64
C ILE A 96 -5.89 -20.63 -20.61
N GLU A 97 -5.16 -20.44 -21.69
CA GLU A 97 -4.80 -21.49 -22.63
C GLU A 97 -3.28 -21.63 -22.70
N VAL A 98 -2.77 -22.75 -22.20
CA VAL A 98 -1.34 -23.06 -22.28
C VAL A 98 -1.02 -23.52 -23.72
N LYS A 99 -0.06 -22.85 -24.37
CA LYS A 99 0.34 -23.10 -25.76
C LYS A 99 1.50 -24.07 -25.86
N SER A 100 2.52 -23.88 -25.01
CA SER A 100 3.70 -24.74 -24.98
C SER A 100 4.42 -24.63 -23.64
N TYR A 101 5.17 -25.64 -23.32
CA TYR A 101 6.14 -25.67 -22.23
C TYR A 101 7.18 -26.77 -22.46
N ASP A 102 8.34 -26.60 -21.85
CA ASP A 102 9.33 -27.66 -21.74
C ASP A 102 9.14 -28.38 -20.42
N THR A 103 9.43 -29.70 -20.36
CA THR A 103 9.38 -30.46 -19.11
C THR A 103 10.67 -31.23 -18.90
N GLN A 104 11.14 -31.24 -17.65
CA GLN A 104 12.28 -32.05 -17.26
C GLN A 104 12.08 -32.57 -15.84
N GLU A 105 12.40 -33.88 -15.65
CA GLU A 105 12.42 -34.51 -14.36
C GLU A 105 13.83 -34.46 -13.76
N TYR A 106 13.90 -34.16 -12.47
CA TYR A 106 15.15 -34.10 -11.73
C TYR A 106 15.07 -34.99 -10.49
N ASN A 107 16.12 -35.78 -10.26
CA ASN A 107 16.31 -36.50 -9.00
C ASN A 107 16.99 -35.53 -8.01
N LEU A 108 16.32 -35.17 -6.95
CA LEU A 108 16.81 -34.15 -6.00
C LEU A 108 18.09 -34.59 -5.27
N ALA A 109 18.33 -35.92 -5.14
CA ALA A 109 19.57 -36.44 -4.57
C ALA A 109 20.82 -35.99 -5.35
N ASP A 110 20.72 -35.83 -6.66
CA ASP A 110 21.84 -35.42 -7.53
C ASP A 110 22.28 -33.95 -7.24
N TYR A 111 21.45 -33.19 -6.51
CA TYR A 111 21.65 -31.80 -6.12
C TYR A 111 21.81 -31.62 -4.60
N GLY A 112 22.16 -32.71 -3.90
CA GLY A 112 22.43 -32.67 -2.46
C GLY A 112 21.20 -32.72 -1.55
N VAL A 113 20.00 -32.84 -2.12
CA VAL A 113 18.74 -32.89 -1.36
C VAL A 113 18.40 -34.32 -0.97
N SER A 114 18.68 -34.66 0.28
CA SER A 114 18.44 -36.00 0.84
C SER A 114 17.19 -36.10 1.71
N THR A 115 16.61 -34.98 2.09
CA THR A 115 15.40 -34.90 2.91
C THR A 115 14.17 -34.53 2.07
N ARG A 116 12.98 -34.66 2.66
CA ARG A 116 11.73 -34.29 2.00
C ARG A 116 11.63 -32.76 1.90
N ILE A 117 10.90 -32.29 0.89
CA ILE A 117 10.63 -30.85 0.74
C ILE A 117 9.82 -30.34 1.95
N PHE A 118 10.21 -29.16 2.45
CA PHE A 118 9.64 -28.53 3.64
C PHE A 118 8.13 -28.32 3.49
N PRO A 119 7.32 -28.65 4.52
CA PRO A 119 5.90 -28.43 4.49
C PRO A 119 5.57 -26.93 4.60
N ARG A 120 4.67 -26.45 3.76
CA ARG A 120 4.22 -25.06 3.82
C ARG A 120 3.64 -24.72 5.21
N GLN A 121 4.14 -23.66 5.80
CA GLN A 121 3.68 -23.15 7.08
C GLN A 121 2.86 -21.86 6.89
N PRO A 122 1.87 -21.60 7.75
CA PRO A 122 1.29 -20.25 7.83
C PRO A 122 2.34 -19.28 8.34
N SER A 123 2.22 -18.01 7.94
CA SER A 123 3.05 -16.93 8.47
C SER A 123 2.91 -16.82 9.99
N ALA A 124 4.01 -16.59 10.67
CA ALA A 124 4.02 -16.44 12.13
C ALA A 124 3.45 -15.08 12.55
N PRO A 125 2.63 -15.05 13.61
CA PRO A 125 2.12 -13.80 14.15
C PRO A 125 3.21 -12.99 14.85
N LYS A 126 3.08 -11.68 14.83
CA LYS A 126 4.00 -10.75 15.53
C LYS A 126 3.60 -10.47 16.99
N ASP A 127 2.67 -11.22 17.55
CA ASP A 127 2.25 -11.08 18.96
C ASP A 127 3.13 -11.87 19.95
N GLY A 128 4.18 -12.52 19.45
CA GLY A 128 5.08 -13.35 20.24
C GLY A 128 4.57 -14.77 20.49
N SER A 129 3.39 -15.12 19.99
CA SER A 129 2.89 -16.50 20.09
C SER A 129 3.59 -17.44 19.10
N GLU A 130 3.77 -18.69 19.51
CA GLU A 130 4.28 -19.73 18.61
C GLU A 130 3.14 -20.38 17.83
N ALA A 131 3.21 -20.36 16.51
CA ALA A 131 2.29 -21.13 15.68
C ALA A 131 2.69 -22.64 15.73
N PRO A 132 1.71 -23.56 15.84
CA PRO A 132 2.02 -24.99 15.79
C PRO A 132 2.57 -25.36 14.40
N PHE A 133 3.60 -26.21 14.38
CA PHE A 133 4.14 -26.73 13.13
C PHE A 133 3.12 -27.65 12.46
N ILE A 134 2.71 -27.32 11.24
CA ILE A 134 1.73 -28.07 10.48
C ILE A 134 2.47 -29.06 9.56
N TYR A 135 2.10 -30.33 9.62
CA TYR A 135 2.63 -31.39 8.78
C TYR A 135 1.51 -32.36 8.39
N GLU A 136 1.19 -32.39 7.09
CA GLU A 136 0.16 -33.27 6.55
C GLU A 136 0.83 -34.54 5.98
N GLN A 137 0.84 -35.60 6.76
CA GLN A 137 1.52 -36.84 6.39
C GLN A 137 1.01 -37.46 5.07
N SER A 138 -0.28 -37.31 4.76
CA SER A 138 -0.88 -37.87 3.55
C SER A 138 -0.26 -37.26 2.28
N ALA A 139 0.16 -35.98 2.31
CA ALA A 139 0.82 -35.31 1.21
C ALA A 139 2.25 -35.85 0.92
N TYR A 140 2.85 -36.58 1.86
CA TYR A 140 4.21 -37.12 1.75
C TYR A 140 4.28 -38.65 1.48
N VAL A 141 3.14 -39.31 1.44
CA VAL A 141 3.04 -40.72 1.08
C VAL A 141 2.37 -40.93 -0.28
N PHE A 142 2.09 -39.85 -0.99
CA PHE A 142 1.51 -39.87 -2.33
C PHE A 142 2.52 -40.40 -3.36
N LYS A 143 2.10 -41.36 -4.20
CA LYS A 143 2.92 -41.89 -5.28
C LYS A 143 2.63 -41.11 -6.57
N GLY A 144 3.63 -40.46 -7.12
CA GLY A 144 3.54 -39.63 -8.31
C GLY A 144 3.79 -38.16 -8.05
N PHE A 145 3.74 -37.33 -9.09
CA PHE A 145 3.99 -35.89 -9.00
C PHE A 145 2.75 -35.14 -8.52
N HIS A 146 2.90 -34.39 -7.44
CA HIS A 146 1.88 -33.61 -6.79
C HIS A 146 2.27 -32.12 -6.76
N GLY A 147 1.28 -31.23 -6.84
CA GLY A 147 1.46 -29.79 -6.82
C GLY A 147 0.21 -29.07 -7.33
N GLN A 148 0.22 -27.74 -7.32
CA GLN A 148 -0.88 -26.92 -7.83
C GLN A 148 -1.06 -27.08 -9.35
N GLN A 149 -2.21 -26.64 -9.89
CA GLN A 149 -2.39 -26.53 -11.34
C GLN A 149 -1.32 -25.62 -11.93
N LEU A 150 -0.83 -25.97 -13.14
CA LEU A 150 0.24 -25.22 -13.80
C LEU A 150 -0.10 -23.73 -13.95
N THR A 151 -1.34 -23.43 -14.32
CA THR A 151 -1.85 -22.08 -14.48
C THR A 151 -3.22 -21.96 -13.84
N ASN A 152 -3.49 -20.86 -13.17
CA ASN A 152 -4.81 -20.53 -12.63
C ASN A 152 -5.06 -19.01 -12.71
N ILE A 153 -6.30 -18.62 -12.95
CA ILE A 153 -6.74 -17.24 -12.90
C ILE A 153 -8.09 -17.13 -12.21
N LYS A 154 -8.23 -16.21 -11.28
CA LYS A 154 -9.42 -16.03 -10.46
C LYS A 154 -9.80 -14.56 -10.36
N ASP A 155 -11.08 -14.25 -10.58
CA ASP A 155 -11.66 -12.92 -10.28
C ASP A 155 -11.54 -12.62 -8.79
N ILE A 156 -11.09 -11.42 -8.44
CA ILE A 156 -10.95 -10.99 -7.05
C ILE A 156 -11.78 -9.76 -6.70
N GLY A 157 -12.42 -9.11 -7.70
CA GLY A 157 -13.28 -7.96 -7.49
C GLY A 157 -12.87 -6.73 -8.29
N VAL A 158 -13.36 -5.60 -7.84
CA VAL A 158 -13.14 -4.30 -8.49
C VAL A 158 -12.47 -3.36 -7.50
N MET A 159 -11.44 -2.67 -7.96
CA MET A 159 -10.84 -1.56 -7.24
C MET A 159 -10.96 -0.30 -8.11
N ARG A 160 -11.76 0.64 -7.67
CA ARG A 160 -12.06 1.87 -8.40
C ARG A 160 -12.67 1.56 -9.79
N HIS A 161 -11.94 1.82 -10.87
CA HIS A 161 -12.36 1.56 -12.25
C HIS A 161 -11.79 0.25 -12.83
N MET A 162 -11.06 -0.52 -12.04
CA MET A 162 -10.34 -1.72 -12.50
C MET A 162 -10.97 -2.98 -11.92
N ARG A 163 -11.53 -3.84 -12.76
CA ARG A 163 -11.85 -5.22 -12.39
C ARG A 163 -10.55 -6.03 -12.42
N LEU A 164 -10.25 -6.73 -11.35
CA LEU A 164 -8.97 -7.41 -11.13
C LEU A 164 -9.13 -8.93 -11.06
N ALA A 165 -8.16 -9.63 -11.61
CA ALA A 165 -8.00 -11.06 -11.45
C ALA A 165 -6.60 -11.41 -10.95
N HIS A 166 -6.50 -12.49 -10.19
CA HIS A 166 -5.26 -13.05 -9.65
C HIS A 166 -4.80 -14.19 -10.52
N LEU A 167 -3.72 -14.00 -11.26
CA LEU A 167 -3.03 -15.01 -12.05
C LEU A 167 -2.01 -15.74 -11.18
N THR A 168 -1.96 -17.07 -11.26
CA THR A 168 -0.96 -17.91 -10.58
C THR A 168 -0.36 -18.90 -11.56
N ILE A 169 0.97 -19.04 -11.54
CA ILE A 169 1.72 -20.05 -12.27
C ILE A 169 2.52 -20.87 -11.26
N ALA A 170 2.37 -22.21 -11.32
CA ALA A 170 3.03 -23.19 -10.43
C ALA A 170 3.88 -24.16 -11.27
N PRO A 171 5.14 -23.82 -11.56
CA PRO A 171 5.94 -24.55 -12.55
C PRO A 171 6.57 -25.84 -12.02
N VAL A 172 6.45 -26.15 -10.72
CA VAL A 172 7.10 -27.31 -10.10
C VAL A 172 6.08 -28.25 -9.50
N LYS A 173 6.26 -29.55 -9.73
CA LYS A 173 5.56 -30.61 -9.00
C LYS A 173 6.58 -31.55 -8.35
N TYR A 174 6.22 -32.14 -7.22
CA TYR A 174 7.08 -32.98 -6.41
C TYR A 174 6.51 -34.39 -6.21
N ASN A 175 7.35 -35.40 -6.33
CA ASN A 175 7.07 -36.77 -5.97
C ASN A 175 7.83 -37.11 -4.66
N PRO A 176 7.15 -37.16 -3.53
CA PRO A 176 7.80 -37.32 -2.23
C PRO A 176 8.33 -38.77 -1.98
N ILE A 177 7.82 -39.76 -2.69
CA ILE A 177 8.27 -41.14 -2.55
C ILE A 177 9.63 -41.38 -3.22
N ASP A 178 9.78 -40.82 -4.43
CA ASP A 178 10.99 -41.00 -5.22
C ASP A 178 11.98 -39.81 -5.04
N ASN A 179 11.63 -38.81 -4.23
CA ASN A 179 12.35 -37.55 -4.02
C ASN A 179 12.76 -36.85 -5.33
N LYS A 180 11.78 -36.72 -6.23
CA LYS A 180 11.96 -36.16 -7.57
C LYS A 180 11.04 -34.97 -7.78
N ILE A 181 11.47 -34.02 -8.63
CA ILE A 181 10.62 -32.97 -9.16
C ILE A 181 10.46 -33.09 -10.67
N ILE A 182 9.34 -32.62 -11.18
CA ILE A 182 9.16 -32.26 -12.57
C ILE A 182 9.01 -30.74 -12.66
N VAL A 183 9.82 -30.12 -13.50
CA VAL A 183 9.77 -28.67 -13.75
C VAL A 183 9.15 -28.45 -15.12
N TYR A 184 8.12 -27.62 -15.17
CA TYR A 184 7.53 -27.06 -16.36
C TYR A 184 8.19 -25.71 -16.60
N ASN A 185 8.91 -25.55 -17.70
CA ASN A 185 9.69 -24.33 -17.96
C ASN A 185 9.36 -23.73 -19.33
N ASN A 186 9.79 -22.48 -19.55
CA ASN A 186 9.51 -21.76 -20.78
C ASN A 186 8.03 -21.84 -21.17
N ILE A 187 7.16 -21.70 -20.16
CA ILE A 187 5.71 -21.83 -20.33
C ILE A 187 5.22 -20.63 -21.13
N GLU A 188 4.63 -20.89 -22.29
CA GLU A 188 3.91 -19.89 -23.06
C GLU A 188 2.40 -20.14 -22.95
N PHE A 189 1.66 -19.10 -22.63
CA PHE A 189 0.22 -19.20 -22.47
C PHE A 189 -0.47 -17.91 -22.89
N GLU A 190 -1.77 -18.01 -23.14
CA GLU A 190 -2.64 -16.88 -23.42
C GLU A 190 -3.67 -16.71 -22.33
N VAL A 191 -3.83 -15.49 -21.84
CA VAL A 191 -5.01 -15.07 -21.06
C VAL A 191 -6.01 -14.52 -22.07
N ILE A 192 -7.11 -15.25 -22.25
CA ILE A 192 -8.15 -14.95 -23.25
C ILE A 192 -9.37 -14.41 -22.50
N MET A 193 -9.82 -13.22 -22.89
CA MET A 193 -10.96 -12.51 -22.36
C MET A 193 -11.98 -12.36 -23.47
N GLU A 194 -13.16 -12.93 -23.28
CA GLU A 194 -14.23 -13.00 -24.31
C GLU A 194 -15.46 -12.26 -23.83
N ASN A 195 -16.25 -11.74 -24.76
CA ASN A 195 -17.50 -11.01 -24.49
C ASN A 195 -17.30 -9.76 -23.60
N ALA A 196 -16.14 -9.09 -23.72
CA ALA A 196 -15.87 -7.87 -22.98
C ALA A 196 -16.87 -6.76 -23.33
N ASP A 197 -17.48 -6.18 -22.31
CA ASP A 197 -18.25 -4.94 -22.45
C ASP A 197 -17.30 -3.74 -22.42
N MET A 198 -16.73 -3.43 -23.59
CA MET A 198 -15.79 -2.32 -23.73
C MET A 198 -16.43 -0.96 -23.50
N ASN A 199 -17.74 -0.81 -23.76
CA ASN A 199 -18.47 0.43 -23.49
C ASN A 199 -18.58 0.65 -21.99
N LYS A 200 -18.99 -0.37 -21.25
CA LYS A 200 -19.01 -0.32 -19.78
C LYS A 200 -17.60 -0.08 -19.22
N THR A 201 -16.59 -0.82 -19.69
CA THR A 201 -15.21 -0.70 -19.22
C THR A 201 -14.67 0.73 -19.40
N ARG A 202 -14.97 1.34 -20.53
CA ARG A 202 -14.60 2.75 -20.80
C ARG A 202 -15.40 3.71 -19.92
N ALA A 203 -16.71 3.50 -19.76
CA ALA A 203 -17.56 4.35 -18.93
C ALA A 203 -17.13 4.32 -17.46
N GLU A 204 -16.78 3.14 -16.92
CA GLU A 204 -16.24 3.01 -15.56
C GLU A 204 -14.92 3.77 -15.41
N HIS A 205 -14.00 3.66 -16.38
CA HIS A 205 -12.79 4.46 -16.39
C HIS A 205 -13.12 5.96 -16.46
N GLU A 206 -14.01 6.38 -17.35
CA GLU A 206 -14.37 7.78 -17.51
C GLU A 206 -15.04 8.39 -16.28
N ASN A 207 -15.84 7.64 -15.54
CA ASN A 207 -16.54 8.10 -14.36
C ASN A 207 -15.72 8.00 -13.07
N LEU A 208 -14.87 6.99 -12.96
CA LEU A 208 -14.25 6.62 -11.69
C LEU A 208 -12.72 6.81 -11.68
N TRP A 209 -12.06 6.98 -12.82
CA TRP A 209 -10.60 7.19 -12.82
C TRP A 209 -10.25 8.39 -11.92
N SER A 210 -9.23 8.22 -11.10
CA SER A 210 -8.76 9.27 -10.19
C SER A 210 -7.23 9.26 -10.14
N PRO A 211 -6.59 10.44 -10.19
CA PRO A 211 -5.15 10.56 -10.01
C PRO A 211 -4.63 9.94 -8.71
N ALA A 212 -5.48 9.88 -7.68
CA ALA A 212 -5.16 9.26 -6.40
C ALA A 212 -4.88 7.74 -6.52
N PHE A 213 -5.35 7.10 -7.59
CA PHE A 213 -5.18 5.67 -7.87
C PHE A 213 -4.27 5.39 -9.07
N SER A 214 -3.67 6.40 -9.71
CA SER A 214 -2.85 6.20 -10.93
C SER A 214 -1.66 5.25 -10.73
N TRP A 215 -1.10 5.19 -9.53
CA TRP A 215 -0.01 4.28 -9.17
C TRP A 215 -0.43 2.78 -9.25
N MET A 216 -1.73 2.45 -9.17
CA MET A 216 -2.24 1.08 -9.33
C MET A 216 -1.84 0.47 -10.68
N GLU A 217 -1.83 1.26 -11.73
CA GLU A 217 -1.48 0.77 -13.07
C GLU A 217 -0.05 0.23 -13.14
N SER A 218 0.84 0.68 -12.27
CA SER A 218 2.21 0.16 -12.14
C SER A 218 2.27 -1.19 -11.41
N LEU A 219 1.26 -1.51 -10.60
CA LEU A 219 1.17 -2.72 -9.79
C LEU A 219 0.39 -3.85 -10.48
N VAL A 220 -0.39 -3.53 -11.51
CA VAL A 220 -1.31 -4.43 -12.21
C VAL A 220 -0.86 -4.60 -13.66
N VAL A 221 -0.95 -5.81 -14.18
CA VAL A 221 -0.77 -6.05 -15.62
C VAL A 221 -2.01 -5.57 -16.36
N VAL A 222 -1.88 -4.46 -17.09
CA VAL A 222 -2.97 -3.84 -17.84
C VAL A 222 -2.89 -4.24 -19.32
N PRO A 223 -3.90 -4.90 -19.90
CA PRO A 223 -3.98 -5.12 -21.35
C PRO A 223 -3.95 -3.79 -22.11
N GLU A 224 -3.24 -3.75 -23.23
CA GLU A 224 -3.09 -2.50 -24.02
C GLU A 224 -4.45 -1.89 -24.41
N ALA A 225 -5.42 -2.71 -24.77
CA ALA A 225 -6.77 -2.28 -25.11
C ALA A 225 -7.53 -1.59 -23.97
N LEU A 226 -7.07 -1.74 -22.71
CA LEU A 226 -7.66 -1.13 -21.50
C LEU A 226 -6.87 0.09 -21.02
N ARG A 227 -5.81 0.50 -21.70
CA ARG A 227 -5.04 1.71 -21.40
C ARG A 227 -5.72 2.93 -22.00
N PHE A 228 -6.72 3.46 -21.33
CA PHE A 228 -7.48 4.63 -21.81
C PHE A 228 -6.77 5.98 -21.57
N GLY A 229 -5.62 5.96 -20.89
CA GLY A 229 -4.84 7.15 -20.55
C GLY A 229 -5.32 7.86 -19.29
N GLU A 230 -4.47 8.75 -18.78
CA GLU A 230 -4.80 9.60 -17.65
C GLU A 230 -5.85 10.64 -18.05
N ARG A 231 -6.68 11.04 -17.09
CA ARG A 231 -7.68 12.09 -17.27
C ARG A 231 -7.36 13.29 -16.42
N ASN A 232 -7.60 14.46 -16.94
CA ASN A 232 -7.52 15.69 -16.16
C ASN A 232 -8.80 15.85 -15.32
N ALA A 233 -8.90 15.04 -14.25
CA ALA A 233 -10.08 14.97 -13.40
C ALA A 233 -9.87 15.74 -12.09
N VAL A 234 -10.85 16.56 -11.73
CA VAL A 234 -10.91 17.22 -10.42
C VAL A 234 -11.12 16.17 -9.35
N GLN A 235 -10.31 16.20 -8.29
CA GLN A 235 -10.40 15.25 -7.20
C GLN A 235 -11.52 15.62 -6.21
N SER A 236 -12.25 14.64 -5.72
CA SER A 236 -13.30 14.79 -4.71
C SER A 236 -12.85 14.29 -3.34
N TYR A 237 -13.19 15.04 -2.31
CA TYR A 237 -12.82 14.79 -0.93
C TYR A 237 -14.04 14.88 -0.03
N LEU A 238 -14.44 13.75 0.56
CA LEU A 238 -15.53 13.70 1.55
C LEU A 238 -14.95 13.76 2.96
N ILE A 239 -15.51 14.62 3.80
CA ILE A 239 -15.23 14.67 5.24
C ILE A 239 -16.50 14.26 5.97
N VAL A 240 -16.40 13.21 6.77
CA VAL A 240 -17.45 12.79 7.71
C VAL A 240 -17.03 13.26 9.09
N ALA A 241 -17.79 14.12 9.72
CA ALA A 241 -17.37 14.80 10.94
C ALA A 241 -18.42 14.76 12.05
N ASP A 242 -17.97 14.75 13.32
CA ASP A 242 -18.83 15.11 14.43
C ASP A 242 -19.30 16.56 14.27
N PRO A 243 -20.59 16.90 14.48
CA PRO A 243 -21.10 18.28 14.35
C PRO A 243 -20.36 19.32 15.21
N ALA A 244 -19.84 18.90 16.37
CA ALA A 244 -19.08 19.76 17.27
C ALA A 244 -17.73 20.22 16.68
N PHE A 245 -17.26 19.58 15.60
CA PHE A 245 -15.98 19.86 14.96
C PHE A 245 -16.07 20.83 13.78
N LYS A 246 -17.27 21.27 13.43
CA LYS A 246 -17.55 22.10 12.25
C LYS A 246 -16.63 23.32 12.14
N ASP A 247 -16.57 24.14 13.21
CA ASP A 247 -15.80 25.39 13.18
C ASP A 247 -14.28 25.14 13.16
N ALA A 248 -13.83 24.11 13.89
CA ALA A 248 -12.41 23.72 13.90
C ALA A 248 -11.93 23.19 12.54
N LEU A 249 -12.80 22.50 11.80
CA LEU A 249 -12.50 21.96 10.48
C LEU A 249 -12.54 23.02 9.37
N ALA A 250 -13.16 24.19 9.59
CA ALA A 250 -13.32 25.19 8.54
C ALA A 250 -12.00 25.62 7.87
N PRO A 251 -10.88 25.88 8.59
CA PRO A 251 -9.59 26.18 7.94
C PRO A 251 -9.03 25.01 7.10
N PHE A 252 -9.26 23.77 7.54
CA PHE A 252 -8.85 22.56 6.81
C PHE A 252 -9.67 22.41 5.52
N VAL A 253 -10.98 22.58 5.58
CA VAL A 253 -11.88 22.57 4.42
C VAL A 253 -11.48 23.65 3.41
N ALA A 254 -11.26 24.87 3.86
CA ALA A 254 -10.82 25.99 3.02
C ALA A 254 -9.49 25.67 2.32
N TRP A 255 -8.51 25.12 3.04
CA TRP A 255 -7.23 24.73 2.47
C TRP A 255 -7.35 23.62 1.41
N LYS A 256 -8.14 22.57 1.70
CA LYS A 256 -8.39 21.50 0.70
C LYS A 256 -9.09 22.03 -0.55
N THR A 257 -10.03 22.95 -0.40
CA THR A 257 -10.68 23.64 -1.52
C THR A 257 -9.65 24.46 -2.32
N GLN A 258 -8.78 25.23 -1.67
CA GLN A 258 -7.71 25.99 -2.32
C GLN A 258 -6.74 25.10 -3.09
N LYS A 259 -6.43 23.89 -2.56
CA LYS A 259 -5.61 22.89 -3.24
C LYS A 259 -6.27 22.27 -4.48
N GLY A 260 -7.53 22.57 -4.77
CA GLY A 260 -8.25 22.09 -5.95
C GLY A 260 -9.17 20.89 -5.71
N PHE A 261 -9.46 20.53 -4.44
CA PHE A 261 -10.43 19.47 -4.16
C PHE A 261 -11.87 19.98 -4.19
N LYS A 262 -12.78 19.19 -4.75
CA LYS A 262 -14.23 19.31 -4.49
C LYS A 262 -14.49 18.71 -3.10
N VAL A 263 -14.58 19.59 -2.10
CA VAL A 263 -14.74 19.17 -0.70
C VAL A 263 -16.22 19.14 -0.33
N GLN A 264 -16.68 18.03 0.21
CA GLN A 264 -17.99 17.89 0.83
C GLN A 264 -17.83 17.50 2.30
N VAL A 265 -18.59 18.14 3.17
CA VAL A 265 -18.64 17.80 4.60
C VAL A 265 -20.04 17.30 4.95
N VAL A 266 -20.11 16.16 5.59
CA VAL A 266 -21.34 15.59 6.13
C VAL A 266 -21.18 15.30 7.63
N TYR A 267 -22.24 15.47 8.40
CA TYR A 267 -22.15 15.35 9.85
C TYR A 267 -22.78 14.05 10.34
N ALA A 268 -22.14 13.46 11.35
CA ALA A 268 -22.45 12.16 11.92
C ALA A 268 -23.89 12.03 12.44
N ASP A 269 -24.47 13.11 12.96
CA ASP A 269 -25.84 13.14 13.50
C ASP A 269 -26.94 12.85 12.45
N GLN A 270 -26.60 12.88 11.16
CA GLN A 270 -27.53 12.56 10.06
C GLN A 270 -27.77 11.05 9.89
N PHE A 271 -26.95 10.19 10.48
CA PHE A 271 -26.96 8.74 10.21
C PHE A 271 -27.49 7.89 11.37
N GLY A 272 -27.98 8.50 12.44
CA GLY A 272 -28.45 7.79 13.62
C GLY A 272 -27.31 7.27 14.51
N THR A 273 -27.47 6.09 15.12
CA THR A 273 -26.49 5.51 16.06
C THR A 273 -26.30 4.01 15.85
N GLY A 274 -25.15 3.47 16.31
CA GLY A 274 -24.85 2.04 16.28
C GLY A 274 -24.88 1.45 14.86
N ALA A 275 -25.55 0.33 14.67
CA ALA A 275 -25.66 -0.34 13.37
C ALA A 275 -26.42 0.49 12.31
N ALA A 276 -27.37 1.33 12.73
CA ALA A 276 -28.04 2.26 11.81
C ALA A 276 -27.09 3.33 11.27
N PHE A 277 -26.15 3.79 12.10
CA PHE A 277 -25.12 4.74 11.68
C PHE A 277 -24.24 4.16 10.58
N THR A 278 -23.63 2.99 10.82
CA THR A 278 -22.72 2.37 9.84
C THR A 278 -23.43 2.06 8.52
N ALA A 279 -24.68 1.56 8.56
CA ALA A 279 -25.48 1.30 7.39
C ALA A 279 -25.84 2.59 6.61
N GLY A 280 -26.31 3.63 7.32
CA GLY A 280 -26.71 4.89 6.70
C GLY A 280 -25.54 5.66 6.10
N LEU A 281 -24.41 5.72 6.80
CA LEU A 281 -23.19 6.35 6.26
C LEU A 281 -22.64 5.56 5.06
N LYS A 282 -22.66 4.22 5.12
CA LYS A 282 -22.25 3.38 3.97
C LYS A 282 -23.12 3.65 2.76
N GLU A 283 -24.44 3.63 2.92
CA GLU A 283 -25.38 3.94 1.83
C GLU A 283 -25.13 5.33 1.23
N TYR A 284 -24.85 6.32 2.07
CA TYR A 284 -24.54 7.67 1.63
C TYR A 284 -23.25 7.72 0.78
N ILE A 285 -22.17 7.05 1.24
CA ILE A 285 -20.89 6.98 0.50
C ILE A 285 -21.08 6.23 -0.81
N ASP A 286 -21.80 5.11 -0.80
CA ASP A 286 -22.08 4.31 -2.00
C ASP A 286 -22.88 5.12 -3.04
N ASN A 287 -23.84 5.91 -2.59
CA ASN A 287 -24.62 6.77 -3.48
C ASN A 287 -23.75 7.85 -4.14
N LEU A 288 -22.86 8.51 -3.38
CA LEU A 288 -21.92 9.49 -3.94
C LEU A 288 -20.97 8.88 -4.95
N TYR A 289 -20.49 7.67 -4.67
CA TYR A 289 -19.55 6.96 -5.53
C TYR A 289 -20.20 6.47 -6.83
N ASN A 290 -21.38 5.86 -6.72
CA ASN A 290 -22.07 5.23 -7.85
C ASN A 290 -22.85 6.22 -8.75
N ASN A 291 -23.08 7.45 -8.28
CA ASN A 291 -23.80 8.50 -9.01
C ASN A 291 -22.95 9.78 -9.13
N PRO A 292 -21.73 9.70 -9.70
CA PRO A 292 -20.87 10.87 -9.84
C PRO A 292 -21.46 11.88 -10.82
N THR A 293 -21.26 13.17 -10.54
CA THR A 293 -21.60 14.27 -11.43
C THR A 293 -20.39 15.14 -11.68
N ALA A 294 -20.45 16.04 -12.65
CA ALA A 294 -19.37 16.99 -12.92
C ALA A 294 -19.10 17.91 -11.71
N ASP A 295 -20.13 18.24 -10.94
CA ASP A 295 -20.01 19.06 -9.73
C ASP A 295 -19.60 18.25 -8.49
N MET A 296 -19.88 16.95 -8.48
CA MET A 296 -19.54 16.03 -7.41
C MET A 296 -19.01 14.73 -7.99
N PRO A 297 -17.71 14.69 -8.34
CA PRO A 297 -17.06 13.45 -8.77
C PRO A 297 -17.07 12.39 -7.65
N ALA A 298 -17.00 11.12 -8.03
CA ALA A 298 -16.88 10.03 -7.05
C ALA A 298 -15.75 10.30 -6.06
N PRO A 299 -15.97 10.16 -4.73
CA PRO A 299 -14.96 10.46 -3.73
C PRO A 299 -13.66 9.71 -4.00
N SER A 300 -12.55 10.44 -4.08
CA SER A 300 -11.19 9.86 -4.11
C SER A 300 -10.69 9.61 -2.70
N TYR A 301 -11.10 10.46 -1.77
CA TYR A 301 -10.69 10.43 -0.37
C TYR A 301 -11.88 10.58 0.57
N VAL A 302 -11.84 9.84 1.67
CA VAL A 302 -12.77 10.02 2.81
C VAL A 302 -11.94 10.20 4.10
N LEU A 303 -12.18 11.30 4.79
CA LEU A 303 -11.63 11.56 6.12
C LEU A 303 -12.74 11.42 7.17
N PHE A 304 -12.52 10.54 8.13
CA PHE A 304 -13.38 10.42 9.31
C PHE A 304 -12.83 11.32 10.43
N ALA A 305 -13.46 12.46 10.68
CA ALA A 305 -13.09 13.40 11.75
C ALA A 305 -13.91 13.12 13.01
N GLY A 306 -13.40 12.21 13.82
CA GLY A 306 -13.99 11.69 15.06
C GLY A 306 -13.38 10.33 15.41
N ASP A 307 -13.36 10.00 16.71
CA ASP A 307 -12.99 8.66 17.15
C ASP A 307 -14.12 7.63 16.92
N ASN A 308 -13.90 6.38 17.33
CA ASN A 308 -14.88 5.32 17.11
C ASN A 308 -16.21 5.52 17.82
N GLU A 309 -16.26 6.31 18.91
CA GLU A 309 -17.52 6.61 19.61
C GLU A 309 -18.36 7.62 18.82
N LYS A 310 -17.71 8.54 18.09
CA LYS A 310 -18.36 9.59 17.31
C LYS A 310 -18.68 9.14 15.87
N ILE A 311 -17.77 8.42 15.27
CA ILE A 311 -17.89 7.85 13.91
C ILE A 311 -17.58 6.36 14.00
N PRO A 312 -18.58 5.53 14.32
CA PRO A 312 -18.39 4.09 14.46
C PRO A 312 -17.80 3.43 13.23
N ALA A 313 -16.75 2.62 13.45
CA ALA A 313 -16.19 1.75 12.42
C ALA A 313 -17.00 0.44 12.32
N PHE A 314 -16.84 -0.27 11.22
CA PHE A 314 -17.37 -1.63 11.08
C PHE A 314 -16.58 -2.62 11.94
N LYS A 315 -17.19 -3.77 12.21
CA LYS A 315 -16.45 -4.95 12.67
C LYS A 315 -15.83 -5.66 11.49
N GLY A 316 -14.63 -6.19 11.68
CA GLY A 316 -13.99 -7.06 10.71
C GLY A 316 -14.83 -8.31 10.43
N GLN A 317 -14.75 -8.84 9.22
CA GLN A 317 -15.41 -10.09 8.83
C GLN A 317 -14.49 -11.30 9.05
N THR A 318 -13.17 -11.05 9.09
CA THR A 318 -12.16 -12.10 9.26
C THR A 318 -11.82 -12.35 10.74
N ASN A 319 -12.08 -11.37 11.61
CA ASN A 319 -11.85 -11.46 13.06
C ASN A 319 -12.69 -10.36 13.78
N THR A 320 -12.57 -10.26 15.10
CA THR A 320 -13.39 -9.37 15.97
C THR A 320 -12.90 -7.92 16.08
N HIS A 321 -11.85 -7.52 15.35
CA HIS A 321 -11.34 -6.15 15.31
C HIS A 321 -12.30 -5.18 14.60
N ILE A 322 -12.04 -3.88 14.74
CA ILE A 322 -12.76 -2.85 13.99
C ILE A 322 -11.99 -2.41 12.74
N THR A 323 -12.73 -1.89 11.76
CA THR A 323 -12.17 -1.48 10.47
C THR A 323 -13.00 -0.39 9.79
N ASP A 324 -12.32 0.55 9.14
CA ASP A 324 -12.95 1.54 8.26
C ASP A 324 -13.09 1.04 6.78
N LEU A 325 -12.52 -0.13 6.46
CA LEU A 325 -12.48 -0.69 5.11
C LEU A 325 -13.86 -0.69 4.42
N TYR A 326 -14.89 -1.13 5.13
CA TYR A 326 -16.21 -1.34 4.53
C TYR A 326 -16.97 -0.06 4.18
N TYR A 327 -16.50 1.10 4.64
CA TYR A 327 -16.93 2.38 4.09
C TYR A 327 -16.34 2.65 2.70
N ALA A 328 -15.16 2.11 2.43
CA ALA A 328 -14.41 2.33 1.19
C ALA A 328 -14.61 1.24 0.12
N ALA A 329 -14.97 0.01 0.52
CA ALA A 329 -15.28 -1.09 -0.39
C ALA A 329 -16.73 -0.93 -0.88
N VAL A 330 -16.90 -0.24 -2.02
CA VAL A 330 -18.23 0.14 -2.56
C VAL A 330 -18.79 -0.95 -3.44
N THR A 331 -17.94 -1.64 -4.20
CA THR A 331 -18.38 -2.68 -5.12
C THR A 331 -18.93 -3.89 -4.36
N PRO A 332 -20.19 -4.31 -4.60
CA PRO A 332 -20.77 -5.43 -3.88
C PRO A 332 -20.07 -6.76 -4.19
N GLY A 333 -19.83 -7.55 -3.15
CA GLY A 333 -19.32 -8.92 -3.28
C GLY A 333 -17.80 -9.08 -3.22
N ASP A 334 -17.06 -8.00 -3.04
CA ASP A 334 -15.65 -8.02 -2.75
C ASP A 334 -15.30 -7.16 -1.52
N PHE A 335 -14.03 -7.06 -1.19
CA PHE A 335 -13.50 -6.29 -0.07
C PHE A 335 -12.40 -5.29 -0.51
N LEU A 336 -12.24 -5.09 -1.82
CA LEU A 336 -11.24 -4.17 -2.32
C LEU A 336 -11.73 -2.71 -2.15
N PRO A 337 -10.90 -1.81 -1.62
CA PRO A 337 -11.34 -0.42 -1.44
C PRO A 337 -11.34 0.35 -2.75
N ASP A 338 -12.41 1.10 -2.96
CA ASP A 338 -12.62 2.00 -4.09
C ASP A 338 -12.27 3.46 -3.75
N ILE A 339 -12.01 3.74 -2.47
CA ILE A 339 -11.78 5.06 -1.92
C ILE A 339 -10.60 5.00 -0.94
N LEU A 340 -9.75 6.01 -0.95
CA LEU A 340 -8.67 6.17 0.02
C LEU A 340 -9.19 6.78 1.33
N THR A 341 -8.95 6.13 2.45
CA THR A 341 -9.47 6.56 3.75
C THR A 341 -8.37 6.97 4.73
N GLY A 342 -8.72 7.85 5.65
CA GLY A 342 -7.94 8.22 6.81
C GLY A 342 -8.83 8.72 7.94
N ARG A 343 -8.27 8.83 9.15
CA ARG A 343 -9.03 9.24 10.33
C ARG A 343 -8.30 10.30 11.12
N PHE A 344 -8.97 11.42 11.40
CA PHE A 344 -8.64 12.33 12.48
C PHE A 344 -9.38 11.86 13.74
N SER A 345 -8.85 10.84 14.40
CA SER A 345 -9.48 10.26 15.57
C SER A 345 -9.42 11.22 16.76
N ALA A 346 -10.57 11.70 17.18
CA ALA A 346 -10.71 12.68 18.26
C ALA A 346 -12.07 12.56 18.94
N SER A 347 -12.06 12.58 20.28
CA SER A 347 -13.26 12.64 21.11
C SER A 347 -13.73 14.08 21.36
N ASP A 348 -12.80 15.05 21.30
CA ASP A 348 -13.05 16.45 21.54
C ASP A 348 -12.10 17.35 20.75
N LEU A 349 -12.31 18.67 20.87
CA LEU A 349 -11.51 19.70 20.17
C LEU A 349 -10.04 19.70 20.59
N SER A 350 -9.71 19.33 21.82
CA SER A 350 -8.32 19.31 22.28
C SER A 350 -7.49 18.22 21.59
N GLN A 351 -8.15 17.13 21.17
CA GLN A 351 -7.56 16.05 20.39
C GLN A 351 -7.59 16.32 18.89
N LEU A 352 -8.61 17.03 18.37
CA LEU A 352 -8.73 17.33 16.94
C LEU A 352 -7.81 18.45 16.50
N GLN A 353 -7.74 19.56 17.26
CA GLN A 353 -7.03 20.76 16.85
C GLN A 353 -5.56 20.52 16.51
N PRO A 354 -4.77 19.72 17.29
CA PRO A 354 -3.40 19.42 16.93
C PRO A 354 -3.25 18.70 15.57
N GLN A 355 -4.22 17.87 15.18
CA GLN A 355 -4.20 17.13 13.92
C GLN A 355 -4.41 18.08 12.74
N ILE A 356 -5.34 19.01 12.87
CA ILE A 356 -5.59 20.06 11.86
C ILE A 356 -4.39 20.99 11.74
N ASP A 357 -3.89 21.53 12.85
CA ASP A 357 -2.81 22.52 12.87
C ASP A 357 -1.52 21.95 12.24
N LYS A 358 -1.12 20.72 12.63
CA LYS A 358 0.05 20.05 12.07
C LYS A 358 -0.10 19.80 10.56
N THR A 359 -1.26 19.35 10.13
CA THR A 359 -1.52 19.08 8.71
C THR A 359 -1.43 20.36 7.89
N LEU A 360 -2.03 21.46 8.37
CA LEU A 360 -1.99 22.75 7.68
C LEU A 360 -0.58 23.35 7.64
N GLU A 361 0.15 23.33 8.76
CA GLU A 361 1.55 23.77 8.84
C GLU A 361 2.42 22.97 7.85
N TYR A 362 2.25 21.65 7.81
CA TYR A 362 3.00 20.75 6.95
C TYR A 362 2.68 20.97 5.46
N GLU A 363 1.41 20.91 5.08
CA GLU A 363 1.00 21.03 3.68
C GLU A 363 1.24 22.42 3.08
N LYS A 364 1.23 23.47 3.91
CA LYS A 364 1.57 24.85 3.49
C LYS A 364 3.07 25.13 3.53
N PHE A 365 3.88 24.16 3.92
CA PHE A 365 5.33 24.30 4.09
C PHE A 365 5.70 25.46 5.03
N GLN A 366 5.00 25.60 6.16
CA GLN A 366 5.18 26.69 7.11
C GLN A 366 6.13 26.28 8.26
N PHE A 367 7.24 25.64 7.92
CA PHE A 367 8.25 25.23 8.90
C PHE A 367 9.21 26.37 9.25
N ALA A 368 9.49 26.53 10.55
CA ALA A 368 10.57 27.40 11.00
C ALA A 368 11.94 26.85 10.61
N ASP A 369 12.10 25.52 10.60
CA ASP A 369 13.31 24.81 10.23
C ASP A 369 12.93 23.52 9.47
N PRO A 370 13.05 23.50 8.12
CA PRO A 370 12.72 22.35 7.29
C PRO A 370 13.85 21.30 7.22
N SER A 371 14.95 21.47 7.93
CA SER A 371 16.13 20.57 7.83
C SER A 371 15.81 19.10 8.15
N PHE A 372 14.78 18.85 8.97
CA PHE A 372 14.33 17.48 9.34
C PHE A 372 13.80 16.67 8.15
N LEU A 373 13.51 17.29 7.02
CA LEU A 373 13.00 16.60 5.83
C LEU A 373 14.06 15.74 5.14
N ASP A 374 15.34 15.89 5.50
CA ASP A 374 16.44 15.01 5.06
C ASP A 374 16.72 13.87 6.06
N ASP A 375 16.06 13.87 7.21
CA ASP A 375 16.33 12.97 8.32
C ASP A 375 15.30 11.85 8.38
N VAL A 376 15.77 10.63 8.68
CA VAL A 376 14.94 9.41 8.72
C VAL A 376 15.35 8.55 9.92
N VAL A 377 14.36 7.90 10.56
CA VAL A 377 14.60 6.91 11.62
C VAL A 377 14.03 5.57 11.20
N LEU A 378 14.88 4.56 11.08
CA LEU A 378 14.53 3.21 10.62
C LEU A 378 14.83 2.19 11.70
N VAL A 379 13.82 1.42 12.12
CA VAL A 379 13.93 0.49 13.23
C VAL A 379 13.45 -0.90 12.83
N ALA A 380 14.35 -1.88 12.84
CA ALA A 380 14.00 -3.29 12.92
C ALA A 380 14.09 -3.71 14.39
N GLY A 381 12.97 -3.97 15.01
CA GLY A 381 12.90 -4.36 16.42
C GLY A 381 13.39 -5.78 16.66
N TRP A 382 13.56 -6.11 17.94
CA TRP A 382 14.06 -7.42 18.35
C TRP A 382 12.99 -8.50 18.29
N ASP A 383 13.39 -9.63 17.74
CA ASP A 383 12.77 -10.95 17.88
C ASP A 383 13.85 -12.01 17.62
N GLY A 384 13.96 -13.02 18.50
CA GLY A 384 15.01 -14.03 18.42
C GLY A 384 14.97 -14.90 17.17
N SER A 385 13.79 -15.06 16.56
CA SER A 385 13.55 -15.95 15.42
C SER A 385 13.39 -15.21 14.09
N TRP A 386 12.84 -13.99 14.12
CA TRP A 386 12.34 -13.32 12.91
C TRP A 386 13.03 -12.00 12.59
N ALA A 387 13.63 -11.31 13.56
CA ALA A 387 14.23 -10.00 13.34
C ALA A 387 15.25 -10.01 12.18
N ARG A 388 16.15 -11.00 12.15
CA ARG A 388 17.22 -11.06 11.14
C ARG A 388 16.73 -11.46 9.75
N SER A 389 15.74 -12.34 9.65
CA SER A 389 15.22 -12.84 8.36
C SER A 389 14.15 -11.93 7.74
N HIS A 390 13.44 -11.13 8.54
CA HIS A 390 12.34 -10.26 8.10
C HIS A 390 12.61 -8.80 8.41
N GLY A 391 12.84 -8.43 9.67
CA GLY A 391 12.99 -7.04 10.08
C GLY A 391 14.21 -6.36 9.45
N TRP A 392 15.40 -6.97 9.57
CA TRP A 392 16.62 -6.41 9.01
C TRP A 392 16.59 -6.26 7.49
N PRO A 393 16.24 -7.29 6.69
CA PRO A 393 16.16 -7.13 5.25
C PRO A 393 15.07 -6.14 4.80
N HIS A 394 13.96 -6.01 5.54
CA HIS A 394 12.94 -5.00 5.29
C HIS A 394 13.54 -3.58 5.36
N ILE A 395 14.22 -3.25 6.46
CA ILE A 395 14.87 -1.94 6.66
C ILE A 395 16.05 -1.76 5.69
N ASN A 396 16.86 -2.78 5.49
CA ASN A 396 18.01 -2.72 4.58
C ASN A 396 17.59 -2.56 3.11
N TYR A 397 16.41 -3.07 2.72
CA TYR A 397 15.83 -2.85 1.39
C TYR A 397 15.51 -1.37 1.17
N ALA A 398 14.80 -0.75 2.12
CA ALA A 398 14.50 0.67 2.06
C ALA A 398 15.77 1.53 1.96
N LYS A 399 16.79 1.23 2.78
CA LYS A 399 18.07 1.92 2.75
C LYS A 399 18.82 1.74 1.44
N LYS A 400 18.91 0.52 0.95
CA LYS A 400 19.71 0.22 -0.24
C LYS A 400 19.16 0.91 -1.49
N TYR A 401 17.84 0.94 -1.65
CA TYR A 401 17.24 1.36 -2.91
C TYR A 401 16.58 2.75 -2.87
N TYR A 402 16.23 3.26 -1.69
CA TYR A 402 15.41 4.46 -1.57
C TYR A 402 15.94 5.48 -0.56
N ILE A 403 16.20 5.07 0.67
CA ILE A 403 16.55 5.97 1.77
C ILE A 403 18.07 5.97 1.96
N ASN A 404 18.75 6.73 1.13
CA ASN A 404 20.20 6.82 1.10
C ASN A 404 20.66 8.25 0.70
N GLU A 405 21.96 8.51 0.81
CA GLU A 405 22.54 9.82 0.49
C GLU A 405 22.37 10.19 -1.00
N GLU A 406 22.37 9.20 -1.93
CA GLU A 406 22.19 9.42 -3.36
C GLU A 406 20.80 9.99 -3.67
N ASN A 407 19.80 9.62 -2.88
CA ASN A 407 18.43 10.11 -2.96
C ASN A 407 18.17 11.36 -2.09
N GLY A 408 19.23 11.96 -1.49
CA GLY A 408 19.16 13.23 -0.79
C GLY A 408 18.90 13.16 0.71
N PHE A 409 18.88 11.97 1.31
CA PHE A 409 18.76 11.81 2.77
C PHE A 409 20.13 11.97 3.43
N LYS A 410 20.19 12.70 4.54
CA LYS A 410 21.45 13.04 5.22
C LYS A 410 21.67 12.27 6.52
N ASN A 411 20.68 12.28 7.41
CA ASN A 411 20.78 11.64 8.71
C ASN A 411 19.85 10.42 8.75
N ILE A 412 20.39 9.25 8.44
CA ILE A 412 19.64 7.99 8.36
C ILE A 412 19.95 7.17 9.62
N ALA A 413 19.27 7.50 10.72
CA ALA A 413 19.37 6.74 11.96
C ALA A 413 18.78 5.34 11.75
N THR A 414 19.64 4.32 11.81
CA THR A 414 19.24 2.93 11.54
C THR A 414 19.52 2.06 12.76
N TYR A 415 18.50 1.37 13.22
CA TYR A 415 18.54 0.50 14.38
C TYR A 415 18.11 -0.91 13.99
N LEU A 416 19.10 -1.80 13.82
CA LEU A 416 18.88 -3.23 13.61
C LEU A 416 19.14 -3.94 14.95
N SER A 417 18.09 -4.14 15.73
CA SER A 417 18.25 -4.73 17.07
C SER A 417 18.74 -6.17 16.99
N ALA A 418 19.89 -6.42 17.63
CA ALA A 418 20.51 -7.75 17.74
C ALA A 418 20.25 -8.42 19.11
N GLY A 419 19.50 -7.76 19.97
CA GLY A 419 19.11 -8.21 21.31
C GLY A 419 18.01 -7.32 21.87
N SER A 420 17.35 -7.80 22.92
CA SER A 420 16.26 -7.11 23.61
C SER A 420 16.71 -5.80 24.26
N HIS A 421 15.83 -4.82 24.35
CA HIS A 421 16.00 -3.52 25.04
C HIS A 421 17.19 -2.68 24.55
N GLN A 422 17.56 -2.78 23.28
CA GLN A 422 18.65 -2.01 22.71
C GLN A 422 18.16 -0.69 22.08
N ASN A 423 18.95 0.36 22.31
CA ASN A 423 18.83 1.66 21.65
C ASN A 423 17.53 2.46 21.94
N GLU A 424 16.70 2.07 22.88
CA GLU A 424 15.42 2.74 23.19
C GLU A 424 15.58 4.26 23.35
N ALA A 425 16.45 4.71 24.24
CA ALA A 425 16.68 6.14 24.48
C ALA A 425 17.22 6.89 23.25
N LYS A 426 18.05 6.23 22.43
CA LYS A 426 18.60 6.84 21.20
C LYS A 426 17.52 7.01 20.15
N ILE A 427 16.65 6.01 19.97
CA ILE A 427 15.53 6.09 19.02
C ILE A 427 14.59 7.23 19.41
N VAL A 428 14.24 7.34 20.70
CA VAL A 428 13.42 8.45 21.21
C VAL A 428 14.10 9.80 20.93
N ALA A 429 15.41 9.91 21.21
CA ALA A 429 16.16 11.14 20.97
C ALA A 429 16.23 11.52 19.48
N ASP A 430 16.41 10.56 18.59
CA ASP A 430 16.47 10.85 17.15
C ASP A 430 15.11 11.23 16.58
N VAL A 431 14.03 10.60 17.00
CA VAL A 431 12.67 11.01 16.63
C VAL A 431 12.33 12.40 17.18
N ALA A 432 12.79 12.74 18.40
CA ALA A 432 12.60 14.04 19.01
C ALA A 432 13.32 15.19 18.27
N LYS A 433 14.42 14.91 17.58
CA LYS A 433 15.10 15.91 16.72
C LYS A 433 14.25 16.27 15.49
N GLY A 434 13.31 15.41 15.10
CA GLY A 434 12.51 15.49 13.89
C GLY A 434 13.04 14.57 12.79
N ALA A 435 12.12 14.11 11.95
CA ALA A 435 12.40 13.30 10.77
C ALA A 435 11.27 13.48 9.74
N CYS A 436 11.54 13.26 8.46
CA CYS A 436 10.47 13.21 7.47
C CYS A 436 9.72 11.87 7.53
N TYR A 437 10.44 10.80 7.86
CA TYR A 437 9.91 9.44 7.86
C TYR A 437 10.46 8.60 9.02
N VAL A 438 9.58 7.84 9.65
CA VAL A 438 9.95 6.87 10.69
C VAL A 438 9.29 5.53 10.35
N ASN A 439 10.08 4.45 10.30
CA ASN A 439 9.56 3.10 10.10
C ASN A 439 10.00 2.17 11.23
N TYR A 440 9.05 1.45 11.78
CA TYR A 440 9.27 0.37 12.73
C TYR A 440 8.68 -0.94 12.22
N THR A 441 9.42 -2.04 12.35
CA THR A 441 8.93 -3.38 12.06
C THR A 441 9.38 -4.39 13.11
N ALA A 442 8.49 -4.90 13.91
CA ALA A 442 8.59 -6.02 14.87
C ALA A 442 7.29 -6.16 15.66
N HIS A 443 7.40 -6.30 16.99
CA HIS A 443 6.26 -6.44 17.90
C HIS A 443 5.66 -5.09 18.31
N GLY A 444 4.35 -5.06 18.52
CA GLY A 444 3.63 -3.89 18.99
C GLY A 444 2.57 -4.23 20.02
N SER A 445 2.13 -3.21 20.73
CA SER A 445 1.02 -3.23 21.68
C SER A 445 0.07 -2.06 21.39
N PRO A 446 -1.10 -2.00 22.03
CA PRO A 446 -1.98 -0.84 21.85
C PRO A 446 -1.35 0.49 22.28
N THR A 447 -0.29 0.48 23.08
CA THR A 447 0.31 1.67 23.71
C THR A 447 1.79 1.88 23.39
N SER A 448 2.42 0.96 22.64
CA SER A 448 3.86 1.07 22.35
C SER A 448 4.32 0.14 21.23
N TRP A 449 5.47 0.45 20.62
CA TRP A 449 6.35 -0.57 20.10
C TRP A 449 6.89 -1.39 21.26
N ALA A 450 7.08 -2.69 21.07
CA ALA A 450 7.42 -3.56 22.20
C ALA A 450 8.92 -3.61 22.49
N ASP A 451 9.75 -3.83 21.48
CA ASP A 451 11.20 -3.94 21.65
C ASP A 451 11.95 -3.54 20.37
N PRO A 452 12.66 -2.41 20.32
CA PRO A 452 12.85 -1.46 21.43
C PRO A 452 11.55 -0.74 21.79
N SER A 453 11.39 -0.43 23.06
CA SER A 453 10.18 0.22 23.57
C SER A 453 10.12 1.69 23.13
N PHE A 454 8.99 2.05 22.56
CA PHE A 454 8.63 3.44 22.27
C PHE A 454 7.14 3.60 22.59
N SER A 455 6.82 4.35 23.61
CA SER A 455 5.48 4.36 24.20
C SER A 455 4.69 5.65 23.90
N ILE A 456 3.39 5.64 24.21
CA ILE A 456 2.55 6.86 24.21
C ILE A 456 3.20 7.97 25.04
N ASN A 457 3.79 7.65 26.20
CA ASN A 457 4.46 8.65 27.03
C ASN A 457 5.66 9.28 26.32
N ASN A 458 6.42 8.49 25.55
CA ASN A 458 7.50 9.02 24.73
C ASN A 458 6.95 9.97 23.66
N ILE A 459 5.88 9.58 22.95
CA ILE A 459 5.24 10.44 21.93
C ILE A 459 4.81 11.78 22.54
N MET A 460 4.09 11.74 23.64
CA MET A 460 3.54 12.94 24.28
C MET A 460 4.62 13.90 24.81
N SER A 461 5.86 13.42 24.97
CA SER A 461 7.03 14.19 25.46
C SER A 461 8.08 14.49 24.39
N LEU A 462 7.85 14.18 23.11
CA LEU A 462 8.84 14.34 22.04
C LEU A 462 9.32 15.78 21.85
N GLY A 463 8.43 16.75 21.90
CA GLY A 463 8.76 18.16 21.68
C GLY A 463 9.24 18.49 20.26
N ASN A 464 8.96 17.64 19.26
CA ASN A 464 9.37 17.82 17.87
C ASN A 464 8.40 18.72 17.08
N LYS A 465 7.88 19.77 17.71
CA LYS A 465 6.96 20.74 17.09
C LYS A 465 7.57 21.33 15.82
N GLY A 466 6.78 21.36 14.73
CA GLY A 466 7.23 21.83 13.42
C GLY A 466 8.15 20.88 12.67
N LYS A 467 8.40 19.69 13.21
CA LYS A 467 9.28 18.64 12.61
C LYS A 467 8.61 17.27 12.66
N TYR A 468 7.46 17.18 12.02
CA TYR A 468 6.56 16.03 12.13
C TYR A 468 6.86 14.96 11.08
N PRO A 469 7.20 13.73 11.48
CA PRO A 469 7.33 12.60 10.55
C PRO A 469 5.98 12.08 10.04
N PHE A 470 6.05 11.37 8.92
CA PHE A 470 5.11 10.31 8.60
C PHE A 470 5.64 9.00 9.21
N VAL A 471 4.82 8.26 9.92
CA VAL A 471 5.24 7.08 10.68
C VAL A 471 4.55 5.82 10.19
N ILE A 472 5.30 4.75 9.96
CA ILE A 472 4.76 3.42 9.68
C ILE A 472 5.19 2.45 10.78
N GLY A 473 4.21 1.80 11.40
CA GLY A 473 4.41 0.70 12.34
C GLY A 473 3.93 -0.63 11.76
N ASN A 474 4.83 -1.38 11.14
CA ASN A 474 4.55 -2.76 10.71
C ASN A 474 4.61 -3.68 11.93
N CYS A 475 3.58 -3.63 12.77
CA CYS A 475 3.49 -4.35 14.04
C CYS A 475 2.04 -4.47 14.51
N CYS A 476 1.82 -5.36 15.48
CA CYS A 476 0.50 -5.66 16.03
C CYS A 476 -0.14 -4.47 16.73
N ILE A 477 -1.44 -4.35 16.59
CA ILE A 477 -2.43 -3.63 17.43
C ILE A 477 -2.11 -2.18 17.82
N THR A 478 -1.18 -1.52 17.13
CA THR A 478 -0.84 -0.12 17.42
C THR A 478 -1.92 0.89 16.98
N ASN A 479 -2.81 0.48 16.08
CA ASN A 479 -4.01 1.24 15.69
C ASN A 479 -5.31 0.59 16.21
N LYS A 480 -5.31 0.08 17.43
CA LYS A 480 -6.51 -0.45 18.08
C LYS A 480 -7.42 0.69 18.57
N PHE A 481 -8.00 1.45 17.63
CA PHE A 481 -8.71 2.71 17.88
C PHE A 481 -10.15 2.55 18.41
N GLU A 482 -10.55 1.35 18.82
CA GLU A 482 -11.69 1.14 19.72
C GLU A 482 -11.38 1.45 21.20
N LEU A 483 -10.10 1.66 21.53
CA LEU A 483 -9.67 2.09 22.85
C LEU A 483 -9.76 3.62 22.98
N PRO A 484 -9.85 4.18 24.20
CA PRO A 484 -9.87 5.64 24.38
C PRO A 484 -8.68 6.37 23.78
N GLN A 485 -7.52 5.72 23.74
CA GLN A 485 -6.33 6.16 23.02
C GLN A 485 -5.44 4.97 22.70
N CYS A 486 -5.13 4.76 21.42
CA CYS A 486 -4.11 3.84 20.99
C CYS A 486 -2.81 4.56 20.61
N PHE A 487 -1.78 3.78 20.33
CA PHE A 487 -0.46 4.31 20.00
C PHE A 487 -0.49 5.20 18.74
N GLY A 488 -1.19 4.77 17.67
CA GLY A 488 -1.31 5.56 16.44
C GLY A 488 -2.05 6.88 16.64
N GLU A 489 -3.09 6.91 17.48
CA GLU A 489 -3.81 8.15 17.81
C GLU A 489 -2.92 9.12 18.58
N ALA A 490 -2.08 8.63 19.49
CA ALA A 490 -1.18 9.47 20.27
C ALA A 490 -0.25 10.31 19.38
N TRP A 491 0.27 9.73 18.30
CA TRP A 491 1.09 10.46 17.33
C TRP A 491 0.39 11.69 16.74
N LEU A 492 -0.90 11.57 16.47
CA LEU A 492 -1.68 12.64 15.87
C LEU A 492 -2.20 13.63 16.91
N ARG A 493 -2.59 13.15 18.12
CA ARG A 493 -3.13 13.95 19.20
C ARG A 493 -2.09 14.77 19.98
N ALA A 494 -0.79 14.43 19.87
CA ALA A 494 0.29 15.19 20.51
C ALA A 494 0.32 16.64 20.04
N LYS A 495 0.17 17.60 20.98
CA LYS A 495 0.02 19.03 20.70
C LYS A 495 1.33 19.70 20.28
N ASP A 496 2.44 19.42 20.98
CA ASP A 496 3.74 20.06 20.73
C ASP A 496 4.76 19.10 20.09
N GLY A 497 4.26 18.19 19.25
CA GLY A 497 5.07 17.18 18.58
C GLY A 497 4.24 16.10 17.93
N GLY A 498 4.76 14.88 17.90
CA GLY A 498 4.12 13.74 17.26
C GLY A 498 4.36 13.67 15.75
N ALA A 499 3.35 13.31 14.99
CA ALA A 499 3.42 13.03 13.56
C ALA A 499 2.28 13.68 12.76
N ILE A 500 2.43 13.73 11.42
CA ILE A 500 1.37 14.14 10.48
C ILE A 500 0.55 12.97 9.95
N GLY A 501 0.98 11.75 10.22
CA GLY A 501 0.28 10.52 9.86
C GLY A 501 0.93 9.30 10.51
N TYR A 502 0.10 8.32 10.85
CA TYR A 502 0.55 7.03 11.36
C TYR A 502 -0.20 5.89 10.67
N VAL A 503 0.53 4.99 10.02
CA VAL A 503 -0.02 3.74 9.49
C VAL A 503 0.33 2.59 10.44
N GLY A 504 -0.67 1.81 10.81
CA GLY A 504 -0.50 0.65 11.67
C GLY A 504 -1.73 -0.25 11.69
N ALA A 505 -1.62 -1.38 12.39
CA ALA A 505 -2.64 -2.41 12.40
C ALA A 505 -3.59 -2.29 13.61
N SER A 506 -4.90 -2.48 13.40
CA SER A 506 -5.91 -2.55 14.46
C SER A 506 -6.01 -3.93 15.13
N ASN A 507 -5.35 -4.94 14.59
CA ASN A 507 -5.24 -6.29 15.13
C ASN A 507 -3.80 -6.83 14.94
N ASN A 508 -3.56 -8.10 15.30
CA ASN A 508 -2.26 -8.73 15.18
C ASN A 508 -1.81 -8.80 13.72
N SER A 509 -0.59 -8.40 13.43
CA SER A 509 0.04 -8.55 12.11
C SER A 509 0.95 -9.78 12.07
N TYR A 510 1.49 -10.09 10.90
CA TYR A 510 2.24 -11.30 10.63
C TYR A 510 3.57 -10.99 9.92
N TRP A 511 4.59 -11.82 10.14
CA TRP A 511 5.94 -11.54 9.68
C TRP A 511 6.08 -11.52 8.15
N ASP A 512 5.53 -12.53 7.46
CA ASP A 512 5.66 -12.62 6.00
C ASP A 512 4.86 -11.51 5.31
N GLU A 513 3.62 -11.31 5.71
CA GLU A 513 2.74 -10.28 5.14
C GLU A 513 3.28 -8.87 5.38
N ASP A 514 3.79 -8.54 6.58
CA ASP A 514 4.39 -7.24 6.84
C ASP A 514 5.69 -7.02 6.03
N PHE A 515 6.45 -8.08 5.78
CA PHE A 515 7.60 -8.01 4.89
C PHE A 515 7.16 -7.67 3.46
N TRP A 516 6.19 -8.39 2.90
CA TRP A 516 5.67 -8.13 1.56
C TRP A 516 4.99 -6.77 1.46
N TRP A 517 4.32 -6.36 2.51
CA TRP A 517 3.68 -5.06 2.59
C TRP A 517 4.67 -3.91 2.32
N GLY A 518 5.83 -3.94 2.93
CA GLY A 518 6.86 -2.91 2.76
C GLY A 518 7.70 -3.11 1.50
N VAL A 519 8.26 -4.30 1.34
CA VAL A 519 9.29 -4.65 0.35
C VAL A 519 8.68 -5.10 -0.99
N GLY A 520 7.48 -5.71 -0.97
CA GLY A 520 6.90 -6.39 -2.11
C GLY A 520 7.18 -7.89 -2.12
N LEU A 521 6.61 -8.56 -3.12
CA LEU A 521 6.67 -10.02 -3.21
C LEU A 521 8.07 -10.53 -3.51
N HIS A 522 8.56 -11.39 -2.65
CA HIS A 522 9.84 -12.09 -2.78
C HIS A 522 9.84 -13.35 -1.91
N SER A 523 10.58 -14.39 -2.29
CA SER A 523 10.84 -15.52 -1.41
C SER A 523 11.64 -15.09 -0.19
N ILE A 524 11.09 -15.32 1.00
CA ILE A 524 11.76 -15.01 2.26
C ILE A 524 12.60 -16.22 2.65
N VAL A 525 13.92 -16.03 2.63
CA VAL A 525 14.89 -17.09 2.95
C VAL A 525 15.29 -17.01 4.42
N LYS A 526 15.30 -18.13 5.09
CA LYS A 526 15.70 -18.30 6.51
C LYS A 526 16.75 -19.40 6.64
N PRO A 527 17.81 -19.15 7.41
CA PRO A 527 18.17 -17.92 8.10
C PRO A 527 18.81 -16.91 7.15
N ASN A 528 18.60 -15.62 7.42
CA ASN A 528 19.31 -14.51 6.79
C ASN A 528 20.02 -13.72 7.91
N ASN A 529 21.12 -14.25 8.42
CA ASN A 529 21.78 -13.72 9.60
C ASN A 529 22.36 -12.31 9.42
N ASP A 530 22.67 -11.94 8.18
CA ASP A 530 23.25 -10.64 7.83
C ASP A 530 22.20 -9.60 7.42
N GLY A 531 20.92 -10.00 7.37
CA GLY A 531 19.83 -9.13 6.97
C GLY A 531 19.96 -8.62 5.54
N VAL A 532 20.47 -9.46 4.63
CA VAL A 532 20.66 -9.10 3.21
C VAL A 532 19.28 -8.84 2.57
N PRO A 533 19.06 -7.64 2.02
CA PRO A 533 17.80 -7.34 1.36
C PRO A 533 17.69 -8.07 0.01
N PRO A 534 16.47 -8.38 -0.45
CA PRO A 534 16.28 -8.93 -1.78
C PRO A 534 16.75 -7.95 -2.86
N LEU A 535 17.01 -8.49 -4.06
CA LEU A 535 17.29 -7.67 -5.24
C LEU A 535 15.98 -7.03 -5.73
N LYS A 536 15.99 -5.72 -5.99
CA LYS A 536 14.80 -4.97 -6.42
C LYS A 536 14.18 -5.55 -7.69
N GLU A 537 15.00 -5.93 -8.67
CA GLU A 537 14.57 -6.54 -9.93
C GLU A 537 13.96 -7.95 -9.76
N LYS A 538 14.10 -8.53 -8.57
CA LYS A 538 13.55 -9.85 -8.20
C LYS A 538 12.39 -9.74 -7.21
N THR A 539 11.93 -8.54 -6.91
CA THR A 539 10.77 -8.28 -6.04
C THR A 539 9.59 -7.72 -6.85
N GLY A 540 8.38 -7.98 -6.39
CA GLY A 540 7.22 -7.20 -6.80
C GLY A 540 7.24 -5.83 -6.11
N PRO A 541 6.40 -4.86 -6.53
CA PRO A 541 6.29 -3.58 -5.85
C PRO A 541 5.54 -3.70 -4.51
N GLY A 542 6.02 -2.95 -3.50
CA GLY A 542 5.42 -2.79 -2.18
C GLY A 542 5.17 -1.33 -1.83
N ALA A 543 5.01 -1.03 -0.53
CA ALA A 543 4.80 0.34 -0.08
C ALA A 543 6.00 1.25 -0.38
N PHE A 544 7.23 0.73 -0.33
CA PHE A 544 8.42 1.54 -0.64
C PHE A 544 8.44 2.04 -2.09
N GLU A 545 8.07 1.21 -3.06
CA GLU A 545 7.95 1.64 -4.46
C GLU A 545 6.92 2.75 -4.62
N ALA A 546 5.75 2.62 -3.98
CA ALA A 546 4.72 3.66 -4.03
C ALA A 546 5.18 4.98 -3.41
N MET A 547 5.97 4.93 -2.32
CA MET A 547 6.48 6.13 -1.64
C MET A 547 7.49 6.90 -2.51
N PHE A 548 8.35 6.20 -3.24
CA PHE A 548 9.49 6.80 -3.94
C PHE A 548 9.34 6.85 -5.45
N GLU A 549 8.56 5.95 -6.04
CA GLU A 549 8.33 5.86 -7.49
C GLU A 549 6.88 6.20 -7.89
N GLY A 550 5.96 6.26 -6.94
CA GLY A 550 4.53 6.49 -7.17
C GLY A 550 4.13 7.93 -7.52
N ASN A 551 5.06 8.74 -8.00
CA ASN A 551 4.85 10.10 -8.51
C ASN A 551 3.95 11.00 -7.63
N GLY A 552 4.25 11.04 -6.34
CA GLY A 552 3.52 11.84 -5.37
C GLY A 552 2.23 11.20 -4.86
N THR A 553 2.23 9.91 -4.72
CA THR A 553 1.19 9.13 -4.02
C THR A 553 0.96 9.68 -2.61
N SER A 554 -0.28 9.70 -2.15
CA SER A 554 -0.63 10.14 -0.80
C SER A 554 -0.30 9.09 0.26
N ASN A 555 -0.33 9.50 1.54
CA ASN A 555 -0.09 8.59 2.66
C ASN A 555 -1.07 7.40 2.68
N ALA A 556 -2.34 7.62 2.33
CA ALA A 556 -3.29 6.51 2.18
C ALA A 556 -2.97 5.63 0.95
N GLY A 557 -2.43 6.22 -0.12
CA GLY A 557 -1.94 5.48 -1.28
C GLY A 557 -0.77 4.55 -0.94
N PHE A 558 0.15 4.97 -0.08
CA PHE A 558 1.25 4.11 0.41
C PHE A 558 0.72 2.89 1.16
N MET A 559 -0.23 3.11 2.07
CA MET A 559 -0.89 2.03 2.80
C MET A 559 -1.58 1.05 1.85
N MET A 560 -2.30 1.56 0.86
CA MET A 560 -3.00 0.73 -0.12
C MET A 560 -2.03 -0.07 -0.98
N ALA A 561 -0.89 0.50 -1.38
CA ALA A 561 0.16 -0.22 -2.11
C ALA A 561 0.72 -1.40 -1.32
N GLY A 562 0.97 -1.21 -0.03
CA GLY A 562 1.38 -2.29 0.87
C GLY A 562 0.34 -3.42 0.94
N ASN A 563 -0.93 -3.07 1.10
CA ASN A 563 -2.02 -4.05 1.11
C ASN A 563 -2.16 -4.78 -0.24
N LEU A 564 -1.96 -4.09 -1.37
CA LEU A 564 -1.96 -4.73 -2.70
C LEU A 564 -0.78 -5.70 -2.89
N ALA A 565 0.37 -5.43 -2.29
CA ALA A 565 1.48 -6.39 -2.30
C ALA A 565 1.08 -7.69 -1.57
N VAL A 566 0.39 -7.58 -0.43
CA VAL A 566 -0.17 -8.74 0.27
C VAL A 566 -1.26 -9.42 -0.57
N GLU A 567 -2.13 -8.66 -1.27
CA GLU A 567 -3.16 -9.20 -2.17
C GLU A 567 -2.56 -10.04 -3.29
N GLN A 568 -1.43 -9.61 -3.86
CA GLN A 568 -0.72 -10.39 -4.86
C GLN A 568 -0.12 -11.69 -4.34
N SER A 569 0.10 -11.83 -3.04
CA SER A 569 0.75 -12.99 -2.44
C SER A 569 -0.12 -14.25 -2.46
N SER A 570 0.42 -15.37 -2.00
CA SER A 570 -0.32 -16.59 -1.72
C SER A 570 -0.90 -16.64 -0.30
N SER A 571 -0.85 -15.54 0.46
CA SER A 571 -1.41 -15.48 1.80
C SER A 571 -2.90 -15.77 1.82
N SER A 572 -3.35 -16.50 2.84
CA SER A 572 -4.77 -16.66 3.15
C SER A 572 -5.36 -15.47 3.91
N ARG A 573 -4.51 -14.48 4.28
CA ARG A 573 -4.88 -13.33 5.12
C ARG A 573 -5.08 -12.04 4.32
N LYS A 574 -5.37 -12.11 3.03
CA LYS A 574 -5.53 -10.95 2.15
C LYS A 574 -6.62 -10.00 2.68
N GLN A 575 -7.86 -10.47 2.81
CA GLN A 575 -8.96 -9.68 3.37
C GLN A 575 -8.64 -9.15 4.77
N TYR A 576 -8.02 -9.97 5.61
CA TYR A 576 -7.60 -9.58 6.95
C TYR A 576 -6.65 -8.39 6.94
N TYR A 577 -5.67 -8.33 6.00
CA TYR A 577 -4.75 -7.22 5.88
C TYR A 577 -5.42 -5.94 5.36
N TRP A 578 -6.39 -6.05 4.48
CA TRP A 578 -7.25 -4.92 4.11
C TRP A 578 -8.05 -4.39 5.31
N GLU A 579 -8.49 -5.26 6.20
CA GLU A 579 -9.27 -4.88 7.38
C GLU A 579 -8.43 -4.22 8.48
N ILE A 580 -7.18 -4.66 8.71
CA ILE A 580 -6.43 -4.24 9.90
C ILE A 580 -5.56 -3.01 9.73
N TYR A 581 -5.06 -2.71 8.53
CA TYR A 581 -4.21 -1.55 8.33
C TYR A 581 -5.03 -0.27 8.15
N HIS A 582 -4.70 0.75 8.96
CA HIS A 582 -5.39 2.04 8.97
C HIS A 582 -4.40 3.19 8.98
N LEU A 583 -4.80 4.32 8.35
CA LEU A 583 -4.12 5.60 8.43
C LEU A 583 -4.81 6.49 9.48
N MET A 584 -4.13 6.78 10.59
CA MET A 584 -4.44 7.96 11.39
C MET A 584 -3.80 9.15 10.71
N GLY A 585 -4.62 10.09 10.23
CA GLY A 585 -4.18 11.25 9.46
C GLY A 585 -5.03 11.56 8.24
N ASP A 586 -4.66 12.60 7.52
CA ASP A 586 -5.28 13.02 6.28
C ASP A 586 -4.92 12.08 5.12
N PRO A 587 -5.91 11.42 4.48
CA PRO A 587 -5.63 10.46 3.40
C PRO A 587 -5.03 11.09 2.14
N SER A 588 -5.26 12.38 1.91
CA SER A 588 -4.76 13.08 0.73
C SER A 588 -3.39 13.73 0.92
N LEU A 589 -2.86 13.74 2.15
CA LEU A 589 -1.56 14.33 2.44
C LEU A 589 -0.45 13.58 1.72
N LYS A 590 0.43 14.33 1.06
CA LYS A 590 1.65 13.82 0.42
C LYS A 590 2.84 14.17 1.29
N THR A 591 3.51 13.16 1.82
CA THR A 591 4.71 13.35 2.63
C THR A 591 5.88 13.82 1.77
N PHE A 592 6.62 14.83 2.23
CA PHE A 592 7.88 15.21 1.64
C PHE A 592 8.94 14.15 1.96
N MET A 593 9.44 13.49 0.93
CA MET A 593 10.49 12.47 1.03
C MET A 593 11.81 13.10 0.60
N GLY A 594 12.53 13.71 1.55
CA GLY A 594 13.67 14.58 1.32
C GLY A 594 13.29 16.06 1.15
N GLN A 595 14.26 16.92 0.85
CA GLN A 595 14.02 18.37 0.71
C GLN A 595 13.20 18.67 -0.55
N PRO A 596 12.02 19.29 -0.42
CA PRO A 596 11.22 19.68 -1.58
C PRO A 596 11.84 20.86 -2.31
N LYS A 597 11.57 20.97 -3.60
CA LYS A 597 12.07 22.06 -4.46
C LYS A 597 11.01 23.12 -4.67
N ALA A 598 11.43 24.39 -4.74
CA ALA A 598 10.56 25.46 -5.15
C ALA A 598 10.14 25.31 -6.62
N MET A 599 8.89 25.66 -6.92
CA MET A 599 8.35 25.64 -8.27
C MET A 599 8.36 27.03 -8.90
N ARG A 600 8.55 27.09 -10.22
CA ARG A 600 8.27 28.30 -11.01
C ARG A 600 6.85 28.20 -11.53
N VAL A 601 6.02 29.18 -11.14
CA VAL A 601 4.62 29.24 -11.54
C VAL A 601 4.35 30.63 -12.11
N SER A 602 3.61 30.71 -13.22
CA SER A 602 3.15 31.97 -13.79
C SER A 602 1.73 31.84 -14.35
N PHE A 603 0.96 32.92 -14.22
CA PHE A 603 -0.41 33.06 -14.71
C PHE A 603 -0.75 34.54 -14.81
N ASP A 604 -1.85 34.90 -15.49
CA ASP A 604 -2.36 36.25 -15.50
C ASP A 604 -2.92 36.61 -14.12
N ASN A 605 -2.44 37.73 -13.56
CA ASN A 605 -2.78 38.13 -12.21
C ASN A 605 -4.09 38.97 -12.12
N GLU A 606 -4.81 39.10 -13.23
CA GLU A 606 -6.08 39.81 -13.32
C GLU A 606 -7.06 39.10 -14.25
N ILE A 607 -8.29 38.90 -13.78
CA ILE A 607 -9.42 38.35 -14.54
C ILE A 607 -10.69 39.14 -14.28
N ASN A 608 -11.76 38.81 -14.97
CA ASN A 608 -13.08 39.39 -14.72
C ASN A 608 -14.18 38.29 -14.66
N ALA A 609 -15.39 38.69 -14.27
CA ALA A 609 -16.52 37.78 -14.08
C ALA A 609 -16.93 36.95 -15.34
N ARG A 610 -16.43 37.33 -16.53
CA ARG A 610 -16.68 36.61 -17.79
C ARG A 610 -15.55 35.68 -18.17
N THR A 611 -14.47 35.64 -17.41
CA THR A 611 -13.34 34.74 -17.67
C THR A 611 -13.74 33.27 -17.44
N THR A 612 -13.58 32.47 -18.46
CA THR A 612 -13.96 31.03 -18.45
C THR A 612 -12.79 30.09 -18.22
N SER A 613 -11.55 30.59 -18.37
CA SER A 613 -10.34 29.81 -18.09
C SER A 613 -9.17 30.72 -17.72
N VAL A 614 -8.20 30.15 -17.01
CA VAL A 614 -6.92 30.78 -16.68
C VAL A 614 -5.81 29.87 -17.13
N LYS A 615 -4.90 30.38 -17.96
CA LYS A 615 -3.69 29.67 -18.31
C LYS A 615 -2.67 29.75 -17.16
N VAL A 616 -2.23 28.58 -16.70
CA VAL A 616 -1.20 28.46 -15.67
C VAL A 616 -0.01 27.69 -16.26
N ASN A 617 1.19 28.25 -16.12
CA ASN A 617 2.44 27.56 -16.44
C ASN A 617 3.09 27.11 -15.13
N ALA A 618 3.38 25.81 -15.01
CA ALA A 618 4.00 25.20 -13.85
C ALA A 618 4.69 23.88 -14.29
N PRO A 619 5.48 23.23 -13.42
CA PRO A 619 6.06 21.94 -13.78
C PRO A 619 5.01 20.91 -14.20
N ALA A 620 5.28 20.14 -15.26
CA ALA A 620 4.39 19.09 -15.75
C ALA A 620 3.97 18.11 -14.62
N GLY A 621 2.71 17.71 -14.60
CA GLY A 621 2.13 16.86 -13.56
C GLY A 621 1.80 17.58 -12.24
N SER A 622 2.06 18.89 -12.13
CA SER A 622 1.56 19.70 -10.99
C SER A 622 0.04 19.79 -11.00
N TYR A 623 -0.57 19.86 -9.83
CA TYR A 623 -2.01 20.08 -9.68
C TYR A 623 -2.30 21.51 -9.29
N VAL A 624 -3.15 22.17 -10.06
CA VAL A 624 -3.54 23.58 -9.89
C VAL A 624 -4.96 23.65 -9.34
N GLY A 625 -5.15 24.37 -8.24
CA GLY A 625 -6.46 24.77 -7.72
C GLY A 625 -6.63 26.28 -7.81
N ILE A 626 -7.79 26.73 -8.30
CA ILE A 626 -8.19 28.15 -8.30
C ILE A 626 -9.50 28.27 -7.53
N SER A 627 -9.50 29.07 -6.47
CA SER A 627 -10.66 29.24 -5.58
C SER A 627 -10.90 30.70 -5.20
N ALA A 628 -12.14 31.04 -4.92
CA ALA A 628 -12.53 32.35 -4.37
C ALA A 628 -13.68 32.17 -3.39
N ASN A 629 -13.70 32.96 -2.30
CA ASN A 629 -14.75 32.92 -1.28
C ASN A 629 -15.06 31.48 -0.79
N ASP A 630 -14.00 30.71 -0.46
CA ASP A 630 -14.04 29.31 -0.02
C ASP A 630 -14.74 28.34 -1.01
N THR A 631 -14.86 28.75 -2.27
CA THR A 631 -15.43 27.93 -3.34
C THR A 631 -14.38 27.63 -4.40
N LEU A 632 -14.27 26.38 -4.80
CA LEU A 632 -13.43 25.95 -5.92
C LEU A 632 -14.03 26.48 -7.23
N LEU A 633 -13.28 27.31 -7.95
CA LEU A 633 -13.65 27.79 -9.29
C LEU A 633 -13.21 26.80 -10.37
N GLY A 634 -12.04 26.18 -10.21
CA GLY A 634 -11.54 25.20 -11.15
C GLY A 634 -10.26 24.55 -10.65
N ALA A 635 -9.98 23.35 -11.17
CA ALA A 635 -8.73 22.67 -10.91
C ALA A 635 -8.34 21.78 -12.10
N ALA A 636 -7.03 21.61 -12.32
CA ALA A 636 -6.52 20.79 -13.40
C ALA A 636 -5.07 20.37 -13.16
N TYR A 637 -4.65 19.29 -13.80
CA TYR A 637 -3.25 18.89 -13.87
C TYR A 637 -2.55 19.58 -15.03
N VAL A 638 -1.31 19.99 -14.80
CA VAL A 638 -0.44 20.63 -15.81
C VAL A 638 0.04 19.57 -16.78
N ASP A 639 -0.16 19.82 -18.06
CA ASP A 639 0.20 18.93 -19.15
C ASP A 639 1.73 18.78 -19.31
N ALA A 640 2.14 17.84 -20.15
CA ALA A 640 3.55 17.52 -20.39
C ALA A 640 4.38 18.69 -20.96
N ASP A 641 3.72 19.68 -21.58
CA ASP A 641 4.35 20.91 -22.10
C ASP A 641 4.60 21.98 -21.03
N GLY A 642 4.18 21.73 -19.78
CA GLY A 642 4.36 22.65 -18.66
C GLY A 642 3.29 23.75 -18.60
N SER A 643 2.14 23.58 -19.24
CA SER A 643 1.02 24.53 -19.17
C SER A 643 -0.33 23.83 -19.04
N VAL A 644 -1.33 24.53 -18.54
CA VAL A 644 -2.73 24.08 -18.51
C VAL A 644 -3.69 25.25 -18.56
N ASP A 645 -4.79 25.13 -19.27
CA ASP A 645 -5.93 26.03 -19.20
C ASP A 645 -6.91 25.51 -18.16
N VAL A 646 -6.91 26.11 -16.96
CA VAL A 646 -7.84 25.75 -15.88
C VAL A 646 -9.21 26.36 -16.18
N ASN A 647 -10.18 25.53 -16.53
CA ASN A 647 -11.56 25.97 -16.75
C ASN A 647 -12.18 26.44 -15.44
N LEU A 648 -12.83 27.59 -15.46
CA LEU A 648 -13.46 28.21 -14.30
C LEU A 648 -14.98 28.12 -14.36
N SER A 649 -15.60 27.81 -13.23
CA SER A 649 -17.02 27.97 -12.99
C SER A 649 -17.26 29.32 -12.27
N SER A 650 -18.39 29.96 -12.52
CA SER A 650 -18.97 31.05 -11.70
C SER A 650 -17.97 32.03 -11.04
N VAL A 651 -17.12 32.72 -11.82
CA VAL A 651 -16.18 33.71 -11.30
C VAL A 651 -16.95 34.85 -10.63
N PRO A 652 -16.63 35.26 -9.38
CA PRO A 652 -17.27 36.38 -8.70
C PRO A 652 -17.13 37.70 -9.49
N ALA A 653 -18.03 38.65 -9.23
CA ALA A 653 -18.01 39.94 -9.92
C ALA A 653 -16.77 40.79 -9.60
N ASN A 654 -16.21 40.62 -8.39
CA ASN A 654 -14.99 41.32 -7.92
C ASN A 654 -14.38 40.53 -6.74
N GLY A 655 -13.15 40.88 -6.37
CA GLY A 655 -12.46 40.27 -5.23
C GLY A 655 -11.10 39.67 -5.60
N GLU A 656 -10.70 38.66 -4.89
CA GLU A 656 -9.46 37.91 -5.13
C GLU A 656 -9.75 36.39 -5.27
N ALA A 657 -9.06 35.76 -6.19
CA ALA A 657 -8.97 34.29 -6.24
C ALA A 657 -7.58 33.83 -5.80
N MET A 658 -7.54 32.73 -5.06
CA MET A 658 -6.29 32.04 -4.70
C MET A 658 -5.92 31.04 -5.78
N VAL A 659 -4.65 31.01 -6.14
CA VAL A 659 -4.04 29.97 -6.99
C VAL A 659 -3.09 29.15 -6.13
N VAL A 660 -3.35 27.89 -5.98
CA VAL A 660 -2.47 26.95 -5.28
C VAL A 660 -1.98 25.90 -6.28
N VAL A 661 -0.68 25.73 -6.36
CA VAL A 661 -0.06 24.69 -7.21
C VAL A 661 0.73 23.74 -6.33
N THR A 662 0.45 22.45 -6.46
CA THR A 662 1.12 21.40 -5.70
C THR A 662 1.71 20.35 -6.65
N ALA A 663 2.85 19.76 -6.29
CA ALA A 663 3.49 18.68 -7.02
C ALA A 663 4.21 17.74 -6.05
N ALA A 664 4.61 16.56 -6.55
CA ALA A 664 5.40 15.61 -5.79
C ALA A 664 6.71 16.23 -5.31
N ASN A 665 6.99 16.12 -4.02
CA ASN A 665 8.19 16.63 -3.36
C ASN A 665 8.57 18.08 -3.76
N ALA A 666 7.57 18.94 -3.87
CA ALA A 666 7.72 20.35 -4.20
C ALA A 666 7.08 21.26 -3.14
N ILE A 667 7.70 22.40 -2.89
CA ILE A 667 7.12 23.43 -2.02
C ILE A 667 5.85 23.95 -2.71
N PRO A 668 4.68 23.94 -2.05
CA PRO A 668 3.45 24.45 -2.65
C PRO A 668 3.59 25.93 -3.02
N PHE A 669 3.14 26.27 -4.21
CA PHE A 669 3.04 27.66 -4.63
C PHE A 669 1.67 28.21 -4.24
N MET A 670 1.63 29.40 -3.69
CA MET A 670 0.41 30.15 -3.35
C MET A 670 0.48 31.55 -3.94
N GLY A 671 -0.47 31.88 -4.79
CA GLY A 671 -0.55 33.19 -5.43
C GLY A 671 -1.99 33.71 -5.49
N LYS A 672 -2.17 34.95 -5.98
CA LYS A 672 -3.47 35.60 -6.06
C LYS A 672 -3.74 36.13 -7.46
N ILE A 673 -5.01 36.12 -7.86
CA ILE A 673 -5.56 36.72 -9.05
C ILE A 673 -6.57 37.79 -8.60
N ASN A 674 -6.47 39.03 -9.09
CA ASN A 674 -7.47 40.03 -8.87
C ASN A 674 -8.67 39.85 -9.81
N ILE A 675 -9.87 39.90 -9.27
CA ILE A 675 -11.13 39.83 -10.04
C ILE A 675 -11.74 41.24 -10.13
N ARG A 676 -11.92 41.74 -11.36
CA ARG A 676 -12.45 43.09 -11.62
C ARG A 676 -13.69 43.06 -12.52
#